data_f8e411655fa96cb3e1bead58c3e6fda5
#
_entry.id   f8e411655fa96cb3e1bead58c3e6fda5
#
_cell.length_a   1.000
_cell.length_b   1.000
_cell.length_c   1.000
_cell.angle_alpha   90.00
_cell.angle_beta   90.00
_cell.angle_gamma   90.00
#
_symmetry.space_group_name_H-M   'P 1'
#
loop_
_entity.id
_entity.type
_entity.pdbx_description
1 polymer ?
#
loop_
_entity_poly.entity_id
_entity_poly.type
_entity_poly.pdbx_seq_one_letter_code
_entity_poly.pdbx_strand_id
1 'polypeptide(L)'
;MLASLIGGIFGTKNERELKRMRKIVEQINALEPTISALSDADLSAKTPEFKQRYNNGESLDKLLPEAFAVCREAAKRVMGMRHYDVQLIGGITLHEGKIAEMRTGEGKTLMGTLACYLNALSGEGVHVITVNDYLAQRDAELNRPLFEFLGLSIGTIYSMQKPAEKAAAYLADITYGTNNEFGFDYLRDNMVFSLAEKKQRGLHYAIIDEVDSILIDEARTPLIISGQSEDSSHLYTAINTIPPKLRPQKEEKVADGGHFWIDEKQRSVEMTEIGYETVEQELIQMGLLAEGESLYSATNLNLVHHVSAAIRAHFLFQRDVHYIIHDGEVIIVDEHTGRTMPGRRWSEGLHQAVEAKEGLAIQPENQTLATTTFQNYFRLYKKLSGMTGTADTEAAEMKEIYGLDVVIIPTHRPMIRNDQNDLIYLNRNGKYNAIIQEIMNIRQQGVAPILIGTATIEASEILSSKLKQAGIHHEVLNAKQHEREADIIAQAGSPNAVTIATNMAGRGTDIILGGNWKAKLAKLENPTPEDEARLKAQWEQDHEDVLQAGGLHIIGSERHESRRIDNQLRGRAGRQGDPGVSRFYLSLEDDLMRIFAGDRVVAMMRAMGLKEDEAIEHKMVSRSIENAQRKVEARNFDIRKNLLKYDDVNNEQRKIIYSQRDEILAENTLQEYVEEMHREVMQAMIANFIPPESIHDQWDVEGLENALRIDLGIELPVQEWLEQDRRLDEEGLVERISDEVIARYRQRRAQMGDESAAMLERHFVLNSLDRHWKDHLAAMDYLRQGIHLRGYAQKNPEQEYKKEAFNLFVNMLGVIKTDVVTDLSRVHIPTPEELAEMEAQQQQQAEAMKLSFEHDDVDGLTGEVTASQEALNESATEQQTFPVPESRNAPCPCGSGLKYKQCHGKI
;
A
#
# COMPACT_ATOMS: atom_id res chain seq x y z
N MET A 1 -23.80 14.37 29.81
CA MET A 1 -24.67 15.48 30.16
C MET A 1 -23.90 16.82 30.26
N LEU A 2 -22.82 16.97 31.00
CA LEU A 2 -22.03 18.24 31.03
C LEU A 2 -21.46 18.61 29.64
N ALA A 3 -20.92 17.66 28.89
CA ALA A 3 -20.37 17.90 27.52
C ALA A 3 -21.46 18.33 26.53
N SER A 4 -22.69 17.83 26.64
CA SER A 4 -23.81 18.26 25.78
C SER A 4 -24.36 19.64 26.16
N LEU A 5 -24.29 20.04 27.42
CA LEU A 5 -24.68 21.38 27.88
C LEU A 5 -23.65 22.43 27.49
N ILE A 6 -22.36 22.12 27.56
CA ILE A 6 -21.26 23.01 27.16
C ILE A 6 -21.26 23.17 25.62
N GLY A 7 -21.52 22.08 24.86
CA GLY A 7 -21.68 22.13 23.39
C GLY A 7 -22.84 23.00 22.92
N GLY A 8 -23.93 23.07 23.69
CA GLY A 8 -25.10 23.93 23.38
C GLY A 8 -24.83 25.43 23.57
N ILE A 9 -23.86 25.82 24.39
CA ILE A 9 -23.54 27.25 24.69
C ILE A 9 -22.38 27.74 23.82
N PHE A 10 -21.36 26.92 23.57
CA PHE A 10 -20.13 27.30 22.85
C PHE A 10 -20.02 26.74 21.42
N GLY A 11 -20.99 25.97 20.94
CA GLY A 11 -20.93 25.24 19.69
C GLY A 11 -19.96 24.04 19.71
N THR A 12 -20.08 23.16 18.74
CA THR A 12 -19.15 22.05 18.54
C THR A 12 -17.75 22.54 18.11
N LYS A 13 -16.73 21.68 18.23
CA LYS A 13 -15.39 21.97 17.68
C LYS A 13 -15.47 22.36 16.21
N ASN A 14 -16.24 21.61 15.43
CA ASN A 14 -16.45 21.85 14.00
C ASN A 14 -17.09 23.20 13.71
N GLU A 15 -18.15 23.59 14.43
CA GLU A 15 -18.80 24.88 14.26
C GLU A 15 -17.86 26.08 14.54
N ARG A 16 -16.97 25.97 15.53
CA ARG A 16 -15.99 26.99 15.86
C ARG A 16 -14.96 27.12 14.73
N GLU A 17 -14.47 26.00 14.20
CA GLU A 17 -13.55 25.98 13.07
C GLU A 17 -14.20 26.59 11.81
N LEU A 18 -15.42 26.20 11.48
CA LEU A 18 -16.17 26.79 10.35
C LEU A 18 -16.38 28.30 10.52
N LYS A 19 -16.69 28.76 11.74
CA LYS A 19 -16.85 30.19 12.02
C LYS A 19 -15.55 30.97 11.84
N ARG A 20 -14.41 30.38 12.21
CA ARG A 20 -13.09 30.98 11.99
C ARG A 20 -12.77 31.07 10.50
N MET A 21 -12.97 30.00 9.76
CA MET A 21 -12.68 29.93 8.32
C MET A 21 -13.58 30.87 7.52
N ARG A 22 -14.86 31.03 7.89
CA ARG A 22 -15.77 31.99 7.25
C ARG A 22 -15.24 33.41 7.26
N LYS A 23 -14.53 33.86 8.30
CA LYS A 23 -13.90 35.17 8.33
C LYS A 23 -12.80 35.33 7.28
N ILE A 24 -12.06 34.24 7.01
CA ILE A 24 -11.07 34.24 5.93
C ILE A 24 -11.76 34.27 4.56
N VAL A 25 -12.86 33.51 4.41
CA VAL A 25 -13.68 33.54 3.18
C VAL A 25 -14.24 34.95 2.92
N GLU A 26 -14.68 35.68 3.97
CA GLU A 26 -15.11 37.08 3.84
C GLU A 26 -13.98 37.98 3.31
N GLN A 27 -12.74 37.77 3.75
CA GLN A 27 -11.58 38.49 3.23
C GLN A 27 -11.32 38.17 1.74
N ILE A 28 -11.41 36.87 1.36
CA ILE A 28 -11.26 36.44 -0.03
C ILE A 28 -12.34 37.08 -0.92
N ASN A 29 -13.60 37.07 -0.45
CA ASN A 29 -14.73 37.68 -1.16
C ASN A 29 -14.56 39.19 -1.32
N ALA A 30 -14.00 39.90 -0.33
CA ALA A 30 -13.72 41.32 -0.42
C ALA A 30 -12.66 41.67 -1.47
N LEU A 31 -11.73 40.74 -1.78
CA LEU A 31 -10.71 40.93 -2.82
C LEU A 31 -11.24 40.63 -4.23
N GLU A 32 -12.35 39.92 -4.39
CA GLU A 32 -12.87 39.46 -5.67
C GLU A 32 -13.08 40.59 -6.68
N PRO A 33 -13.67 41.77 -6.32
CA PRO A 33 -13.83 42.88 -7.28
C PRO A 33 -12.49 43.41 -7.82
N THR A 34 -11.47 43.45 -6.98
CA THR A 34 -10.14 43.95 -7.35
C THR A 34 -9.44 42.97 -8.26
N ILE A 35 -9.48 41.67 -7.92
CA ILE A 35 -8.83 40.61 -8.70
C ILE A 35 -9.54 40.42 -10.04
N SER A 36 -10.87 40.48 -10.09
CA SER A 36 -11.63 40.32 -11.34
C SER A 36 -11.44 41.50 -12.35
N ALA A 37 -10.96 42.63 -11.88
CA ALA A 37 -10.61 43.76 -12.72
C ALA A 37 -9.24 43.66 -13.41
N LEU A 38 -8.38 42.69 -12.99
CA LEU A 38 -7.06 42.46 -13.59
C LEU A 38 -7.17 41.88 -14.98
N SER A 39 -6.24 42.24 -15.85
CA SER A 39 -6.07 41.55 -17.14
C SER A 39 -5.55 40.12 -16.90
N ASP A 40 -5.65 39.26 -17.93
CA ASP A 40 -5.11 37.90 -17.84
C ASP A 40 -3.60 37.88 -17.57
N ALA A 41 -2.88 38.84 -18.18
CA ALA A 41 -1.45 39.00 -17.95
C ALA A 41 -1.13 39.44 -16.52
N ASP A 42 -1.89 40.37 -15.94
CA ASP A 42 -1.71 40.86 -14.59
C ASP A 42 -2.12 39.77 -13.56
N LEU A 43 -3.15 39.01 -13.88
CA LEU A 43 -3.59 37.89 -13.03
C LEU A 43 -2.54 36.77 -12.96
N SER A 44 -1.98 36.38 -14.12
CA SER A 44 -0.86 35.41 -14.16
C SER A 44 0.39 35.92 -13.48
N ALA A 45 0.69 37.23 -13.56
CA ALA A 45 1.85 37.87 -12.94
C ALA A 45 1.80 37.81 -11.40
N LYS A 46 0.64 37.53 -10.81
CA LYS A 46 0.50 37.37 -9.36
C LYS A 46 1.28 36.15 -8.82
N THR A 47 1.43 35.10 -9.58
CA THR A 47 2.19 33.92 -9.13
C THR A 47 3.67 34.19 -8.87
N PRO A 48 4.45 34.79 -9.81
CA PRO A 48 5.83 35.16 -9.51
C PRO A 48 5.93 36.24 -8.40
N GLU A 49 4.96 37.15 -8.27
CA GLU A 49 4.88 38.12 -7.18
C GLU A 49 4.77 37.34 -5.83
N PHE A 50 3.86 36.38 -5.71
CA PHE A 50 3.68 35.58 -4.48
C PHE A 50 4.91 34.74 -4.18
N LYS A 51 5.55 34.10 -5.18
CA LYS A 51 6.81 33.36 -5.02
C LYS A 51 7.91 34.27 -4.45
N GLN A 52 8.00 35.51 -4.95
CA GLN A 52 8.98 36.49 -4.45
C GLN A 52 8.67 36.92 -3.01
N ARG A 53 7.40 37.18 -2.67
CA ARG A 53 6.98 37.55 -1.30
C ARG A 53 7.27 36.40 -0.32
N TYR A 54 6.99 35.18 -0.71
CA TYR A 54 7.33 33.97 0.07
C TYR A 54 8.84 33.85 0.30
N ASN A 55 9.66 34.01 -0.74
CA ASN A 55 11.12 33.96 -0.63
C ASN A 55 11.68 35.12 0.25
N ASN A 56 10.97 36.22 0.35
CA ASN A 56 11.28 37.34 1.25
C ASN A 56 10.80 37.11 2.70
N GLY A 57 10.26 35.93 3.00
CA GLY A 57 9.87 35.51 4.36
C GLY A 57 8.39 35.72 4.71
N GLU A 58 7.53 36.06 3.78
CA GLU A 58 6.09 36.13 4.02
C GLU A 58 5.51 34.69 4.05
N SER A 59 4.73 34.35 5.08
CA SER A 59 4.15 33.02 5.23
C SER A 59 3.01 32.78 4.24
N LEU A 60 2.81 31.51 3.84
CA LEU A 60 1.70 31.08 2.99
C LEU A 60 0.33 31.45 3.60
N ASP A 61 0.20 31.42 4.94
CA ASP A 61 -1.03 31.82 5.62
C ASP A 61 -1.41 33.29 5.37
N LYS A 62 -0.42 34.19 5.25
CA LYS A 62 -0.66 35.59 4.93
C LYS A 62 -1.01 35.78 3.44
N LEU A 63 -0.42 34.99 2.56
CA LEU A 63 -0.70 35.00 1.12
C LEU A 63 -2.06 34.35 0.78
N LEU A 64 -2.58 33.48 1.64
CA LEU A 64 -3.78 32.66 1.39
C LEU A 64 -4.98 33.47 0.87
N PRO A 65 -5.44 34.57 1.48
CA PRO A 65 -6.64 35.26 0.99
C PRO A 65 -6.47 35.78 -0.44
N GLU A 66 -5.32 36.35 -0.76
CA GLU A 66 -5.03 36.93 -2.09
C GLU A 66 -4.82 35.79 -3.12
N ALA A 67 -4.06 34.75 -2.79
CA ALA A 67 -3.81 33.60 -3.65
C ALA A 67 -5.10 32.83 -3.97
N PHE A 68 -6.00 32.66 -2.99
CA PHE A 68 -7.28 31.98 -3.24
C PHE A 68 -8.20 32.83 -4.11
N ALA A 69 -8.20 34.16 -3.95
CA ALA A 69 -8.95 35.05 -4.83
C ALA A 69 -8.43 35.00 -6.28
N VAL A 70 -7.10 34.97 -6.47
CA VAL A 70 -6.47 34.81 -7.80
C VAL A 70 -6.82 33.44 -8.41
N CYS A 71 -6.68 32.33 -7.66
CA CYS A 71 -7.02 31.00 -8.14
C CYS A 71 -8.51 30.87 -8.51
N ARG A 72 -9.41 31.47 -7.71
CA ARG A 72 -10.86 31.49 -7.97
C ARG A 72 -11.17 32.18 -9.27
N GLU A 73 -10.61 33.40 -9.52
CA GLU A 73 -10.84 34.15 -10.74
C GLU A 73 -10.24 33.44 -11.95
N ALA A 74 -9.04 32.85 -11.82
CA ALA A 74 -8.43 32.09 -12.89
C ALA A 74 -9.29 30.86 -13.26
N ALA A 75 -9.78 30.10 -12.29
CA ALA A 75 -10.68 28.96 -12.53
C ALA A 75 -11.99 29.41 -13.23
N LYS A 76 -12.54 30.53 -12.85
CA LYS A 76 -13.73 31.11 -13.51
C LYS A 76 -13.46 31.45 -14.95
N ARG A 77 -12.30 32.06 -15.29
CA ARG A 77 -11.95 32.45 -16.66
C ARG A 77 -11.62 31.26 -17.54
N VAL A 78 -10.78 30.37 -17.06
CA VAL A 78 -10.21 29.29 -17.87
C VAL A 78 -11.11 28.06 -17.93
N MET A 79 -11.75 27.70 -16.81
CA MET A 79 -12.57 26.50 -16.68
C MET A 79 -14.08 26.79 -16.70
N GLY A 80 -14.49 28.06 -16.61
CA GLY A 80 -15.88 28.46 -16.44
C GLY A 80 -16.46 28.11 -15.05
N MET A 81 -15.62 27.74 -14.09
CA MET A 81 -16.01 27.25 -12.77
C MET A 81 -15.52 28.19 -11.66
N ARG A 82 -16.45 28.91 -11.01
CA ARG A 82 -16.13 29.72 -9.84
C ARG A 82 -16.26 28.90 -8.56
N HIS A 83 -15.25 28.89 -7.73
CA HIS A 83 -15.29 28.22 -6.42
C HIS A 83 -16.39 28.82 -5.53
N TYR A 84 -17.19 27.96 -4.92
CA TYR A 84 -18.16 28.35 -3.90
C TYR A 84 -17.47 28.62 -2.57
N ASP A 85 -18.16 29.36 -1.67
CA ASP A 85 -17.60 29.67 -0.35
C ASP A 85 -17.31 28.41 0.50
N VAL A 86 -18.13 27.36 0.35
CA VAL A 86 -17.88 26.06 1.01
C VAL A 86 -16.61 25.39 0.48
N GLN A 87 -16.28 25.57 -0.81
CA GLN A 87 -15.04 25.07 -1.40
C GLN A 87 -13.82 25.87 -0.93
N LEU A 88 -13.97 27.19 -0.71
CA LEU A 88 -12.91 28.00 -0.07
C LEU A 88 -12.61 27.50 1.35
N ILE A 89 -13.64 27.17 2.13
CA ILE A 89 -13.48 26.56 3.46
C ILE A 89 -12.70 25.25 3.34
N GLY A 90 -13.03 24.42 2.35
CA GLY A 90 -12.33 23.16 2.08
C GLY A 90 -10.86 23.39 1.72
N GLY A 91 -10.55 24.32 0.84
CA GLY A 91 -9.19 24.71 0.49
C GLY A 91 -8.37 25.17 1.69
N ILE A 92 -8.97 25.99 2.58
CA ILE A 92 -8.36 26.42 3.84
C ILE A 92 -8.07 25.21 4.73
N THR A 93 -9.04 24.29 4.85
CA THR A 93 -8.90 23.05 5.64
C THR A 93 -7.71 22.21 5.14
N LEU A 94 -7.58 22.03 3.82
CA LEU A 94 -6.46 21.30 3.21
C LEU A 94 -5.13 21.99 3.46
N HIS A 95 -5.08 23.33 3.30
CA HIS A 95 -3.86 24.09 3.56
C HIS A 95 -3.39 23.98 5.02
N GLU A 96 -4.32 23.88 5.96
CA GLU A 96 -4.01 23.71 7.38
C GLU A 96 -3.59 22.29 7.78
N GLY A 97 -3.44 21.36 6.83
CA GLY A 97 -3.05 19.99 7.11
C GLY A 97 -4.16 19.19 7.82
N LYS A 98 -5.40 19.34 7.39
CA LYS A 98 -6.58 18.67 7.94
C LYS A 98 -7.32 17.92 6.85
N ILE A 99 -8.29 17.09 7.25
CA ILE A 99 -9.19 16.40 6.32
C ILE A 99 -10.43 17.26 6.09
N ALA A 100 -10.68 17.58 4.83
CA ALA A 100 -11.90 18.23 4.38
C ALA A 100 -12.95 17.16 4.06
N GLU A 101 -13.89 16.94 4.98
CA GLU A 101 -15.05 16.12 4.67
C GLU A 101 -16.08 16.95 3.91
N MET A 102 -16.15 16.72 2.61
CA MET A 102 -17.11 17.37 1.71
C MET A 102 -17.86 16.30 0.95
N ARG A 103 -19.18 16.32 0.99
CA ARG A 103 -20.02 15.30 0.36
C ARG A 103 -19.68 15.10 -1.11
N THR A 104 -19.85 13.87 -1.58
CA THR A 104 -19.61 13.52 -2.99
C THR A 104 -20.48 14.41 -3.90
N GLY A 105 -19.91 14.88 -5.01
CA GLY A 105 -20.58 15.78 -5.94
C GLY A 105 -20.50 17.27 -5.60
N GLU A 106 -19.90 17.67 -4.48
CA GLU A 106 -19.73 19.09 -4.11
C GLU A 106 -18.47 19.74 -4.74
N GLY A 107 -17.76 19.04 -5.62
CA GLY A 107 -16.61 19.57 -6.38
C GLY A 107 -15.30 19.56 -5.60
N LYS A 108 -14.96 18.43 -4.93
CA LYS A 108 -13.68 18.25 -4.23
C LYS A 108 -12.46 18.47 -5.13
N THR A 109 -12.49 17.96 -6.36
CA THR A 109 -11.40 18.14 -7.35
C THR A 109 -11.07 19.61 -7.60
N LEU A 110 -12.11 20.45 -7.78
CA LEU A 110 -11.95 21.90 -7.95
C LEU A 110 -11.47 22.56 -6.64
N MET A 111 -12.02 22.14 -5.48
CA MET A 111 -11.61 22.62 -4.16
C MET A 111 -10.11 22.41 -3.91
N GLY A 112 -9.59 21.24 -4.28
CA GLY A 112 -8.17 20.88 -4.09
C GLY A 112 -7.22 21.84 -4.82
N THR A 113 -7.63 22.45 -5.93
CA THR A 113 -6.78 23.36 -6.70
C THR A 113 -6.32 24.58 -5.89
N LEU A 114 -7.14 25.05 -4.95
CA LEU A 114 -6.83 26.18 -4.09
C LEU A 114 -5.62 25.90 -3.20
N ALA A 115 -5.61 24.75 -2.52
CA ALA A 115 -4.51 24.35 -1.66
C ALA A 115 -3.28 23.96 -2.48
N CYS A 116 -3.45 23.33 -3.66
CA CYS A 116 -2.35 23.03 -4.58
C CYS A 116 -1.66 24.31 -5.02
N TYR A 117 -2.41 25.30 -5.50
CA TYR A 117 -1.86 26.59 -5.95
C TYR A 117 -1.05 27.27 -4.85
N LEU A 118 -1.64 27.44 -3.67
CA LEU A 118 -0.98 28.14 -2.56
C LEU A 118 0.31 27.45 -2.13
N ASN A 119 0.28 26.13 -1.97
CA ASN A 119 1.46 25.39 -1.47
C ASN A 119 2.53 25.21 -2.55
N ALA A 120 2.18 25.19 -3.83
CA ALA A 120 3.14 25.17 -4.94
C ALA A 120 3.98 26.44 -5.03
N LEU A 121 3.55 27.56 -4.43
CA LEU A 121 4.33 28.80 -4.37
C LEU A 121 5.66 28.63 -3.62
N SER A 122 5.77 27.63 -2.74
CA SER A 122 7.03 27.30 -2.03
C SER A 122 8.14 26.79 -2.97
N GLY A 123 7.78 26.24 -4.13
CA GLY A 123 8.71 25.59 -5.06
C GLY A 123 9.16 24.18 -4.61
N GLU A 124 8.73 23.70 -3.44
CA GLU A 124 9.12 22.37 -2.90
C GLU A 124 8.30 21.20 -3.48
N GLY A 125 7.26 21.47 -4.25
CA GLY A 125 6.39 20.48 -4.88
C GLY A 125 5.18 20.11 -4.04
N VAL A 126 4.08 19.83 -4.73
CA VAL A 126 2.81 19.35 -4.15
C VAL A 126 2.44 18.03 -4.80
N HIS A 127 2.16 17.00 -4.02
CA HIS A 127 1.67 15.73 -4.49
C HIS A 127 0.15 15.62 -4.27
N VAL A 128 -0.60 15.30 -5.33
CA VAL A 128 -2.04 14.99 -5.27
C VAL A 128 -2.21 13.50 -5.51
N ILE A 129 -2.68 12.81 -4.49
CA ILE A 129 -2.68 11.35 -4.44
C ILE A 129 -4.11 10.85 -4.56
N THR A 130 -4.33 9.93 -5.49
CA THR A 130 -5.64 9.32 -5.77
C THR A 130 -5.57 7.79 -5.69
N VAL A 131 -6.71 7.12 -5.84
CA VAL A 131 -6.80 5.66 -5.70
C VAL A 131 -6.47 4.87 -6.97
N ASN A 132 -6.43 5.49 -8.15
CA ASN A 132 -6.08 4.82 -9.41
C ASN A 132 -5.54 5.76 -10.47
N ASP A 133 -4.86 5.21 -11.49
CA ASP A 133 -4.22 5.95 -12.56
C ASP A 133 -5.20 6.74 -13.43
N TYR A 134 -6.41 6.21 -13.65
CA TYR A 134 -7.44 6.91 -14.41
C TYR A 134 -7.83 8.23 -13.75
N LEU A 135 -8.07 8.23 -12.45
CA LEU A 135 -8.40 9.45 -11.70
C LEU A 135 -7.23 10.43 -11.66
N ALA A 136 -6.01 9.92 -11.49
CA ALA A 136 -4.80 10.75 -11.48
C ALA A 136 -4.64 11.50 -12.81
N GLN A 137 -4.77 10.80 -13.94
CA GLN A 137 -4.67 11.41 -15.27
C GLN A 137 -5.84 12.34 -15.57
N ARG A 138 -7.07 11.92 -15.30
CA ARG A 138 -8.29 12.72 -15.53
C ARG A 138 -8.24 14.04 -14.76
N ASP A 139 -7.91 13.99 -13.47
CA ASP A 139 -7.94 15.18 -12.62
C ASP A 139 -6.76 16.12 -12.91
N ALA A 140 -5.60 15.55 -13.27
CA ALA A 140 -4.48 16.33 -13.78
C ALA A 140 -4.84 17.09 -15.06
N GLU A 141 -5.41 16.41 -16.07
CA GLU A 141 -5.81 17.02 -17.33
C GLU A 141 -6.95 18.04 -17.15
N LEU A 142 -7.91 17.77 -16.27
CA LEU A 142 -8.97 18.72 -15.94
C LEU A 142 -8.43 20.02 -15.36
N ASN A 143 -7.43 19.95 -14.48
CA ASN A 143 -6.87 21.08 -13.77
C ASN A 143 -5.67 21.73 -14.48
N ARG A 144 -5.09 21.08 -15.49
CA ARG A 144 -3.94 21.56 -16.27
C ARG A 144 -4.14 22.99 -16.80
N PRO A 145 -5.26 23.32 -17.48
CA PRO A 145 -5.46 24.67 -18.01
C PRO A 145 -5.40 25.76 -16.93
N LEU A 146 -5.89 25.48 -15.72
CA LEU A 146 -5.86 26.41 -14.60
C LEU A 146 -4.43 26.66 -14.11
N PHE A 147 -3.67 25.58 -13.86
CA PHE A 147 -2.32 25.71 -13.33
C PHE A 147 -1.35 26.31 -14.34
N GLU A 148 -1.43 25.91 -15.61
CA GLU A 148 -0.64 26.51 -16.69
C GLU A 148 -0.94 27.99 -16.91
N PHE A 149 -2.22 28.41 -16.85
CA PHE A 149 -2.59 29.80 -16.87
C PHE A 149 -1.97 30.61 -15.71
N LEU A 150 -1.87 29.99 -14.52
CA LEU A 150 -1.23 30.57 -13.35
C LEU A 150 0.30 30.43 -13.35
N GLY A 151 0.90 29.87 -14.42
CA GLY A 151 2.34 29.73 -14.56
C GLY A 151 2.95 28.64 -13.68
N LEU A 152 2.17 27.60 -13.34
CA LEU A 152 2.64 26.40 -12.62
C LEU A 152 2.68 25.19 -13.56
N SER A 153 3.70 24.34 -13.37
CA SER A 153 3.84 23.08 -14.07
C SER A 153 3.07 21.96 -13.37
N ILE A 154 2.54 21.03 -14.16
CA ILE A 154 1.78 19.88 -13.69
C ILE A 154 2.31 18.60 -14.33
N GLY A 155 2.56 17.60 -13.54
CA GLY A 155 2.99 16.26 -13.94
C GLY A 155 2.03 15.19 -13.46
N THR A 156 2.07 14.03 -14.10
CA THR A 156 1.30 12.84 -13.69
C THR A 156 2.19 11.64 -13.71
N ILE A 157 2.17 10.86 -12.64
CA ILE A 157 2.85 9.56 -12.55
C ILE A 157 1.81 8.44 -12.61
N TYR A 158 2.15 7.37 -13.28
CA TYR A 158 1.30 6.18 -13.46
C TYR A 158 2.16 4.94 -13.65
N SER A 159 1.53 3.78 -13.50
CA SER A 159 2.18 2.48 -13.64
C SER A 159 2.87 2.32 -15.00
N MET A 160 4.04 1.68 -15.02
CA MET A 160 4.84 1.39 -16.22
C MET A 160 5.28 2.63 -17.04
N GLN A 161 5.25 3.80 -16.44
CA GLN A 161 5.77 5.03 -17.06
C GLN A 161 7.29 4.97 -17.20
N LYS A 162 7.83 5.49 -18.31
CA LYS A 162 9.27 5.54 -18.54
C LYS A 162 10.01 6.34 -17.47
N PRO A 163 11.17 5.90 -17.00
CA PRO A 163 11.90 6.55 -15.90
C PRO A 163 12.15 8.05 -16.11
N ALA A 164 12.51 8.47 -17.32
CA ALA A 164 12.76 9.88 -17.65
C ALA A 164 11.48 10.74 -17.60
N GLU A 165 10.36 10.22 -18.08
CA GLU A 165 9.05 10.90 -18.02
C GLU A 165 8.57 11.02 -16.58
N LYS A 166 8.76 9.98 -15.77
CA LYS A 166 8.41 9.95 -14.36
C LYS A 166 9.24 10.96 -13.56
N ALA A 167 10.56 11.02 -13.81
CA ALA A 167 11.43 12.03 -13.19
C ALA A 167 11.01 13.46 -13.55
N ALA A 168 10.66 13.72 -14.82
CA ALA A 168 10.13 15.02 -15.24
C ALA A 168 8.81 15.37 -14.56
N ALA A 169 7.92 14.37 -14.34
CA ALA A 169 6.66 14.58 -13.64
C ALA A 169 6.87 14.95 -12.17
N TYR A 170 7.85 14.36 -11.49
CA TYR A 170 8.20 14.74 -10.11
C TYR A 170 8.84 16.13 -9.98
N LEU A 171 9.47 16.64 -11.03
CA LEU A 171 10.03 17.99 -11.05
C LEU A 171 8.96 19.09 -11.25
N ALA A 172 7.76 18.73 -11.63
CA ALA A 172 6.65 19.67 -11.76
C ALA A 172 6.29 20.32 -10.41
N ASP A 173 5.67 21.51 -10.43
CA ASP A 173 5.18 22.19 -9.22
C ASP A 173 4.10 21.35 -8.51
N ILE A 174 3.26 20.64 -9.30
CA ILE A 174 2.18 19.79 -8.80
C ILE A 174 2.26 18.45 -9.54
N THR A 175 2.31 17.34 -8.77
CA THR A 175 2.38 16.00 -9.33
C THR A 175 1.17 15.17 -8.87
N TYR A 176 0.41 14.65 -9.83
CA TYR A 176 -0.69 13.72 -9.60
C TYR A 176 -0.22 12.28 -9.74
N GLY A 177 -0.77 11.37 -8.93
CA GLY A 177 -0.46 9.96 -9.03
C GLY A 177 -1.26 9.11 -8.05
N THR A 178 -1.06 7.80 -8.10
CA THR A 178 -1.68 6.87 -7.15
C THR A 178 -0.84 6.72 -5.88
N ASN A 179 -1.52 6.36 -4.78
CA ASN A 179 -0.86 6.02 -3.52
C ASN A 179 0.21 4.93 -3.70
N ASN A 180 -0.08 3.90 -4.50
CA ASN A 180 0.84 2.80 -4.80
C ASN A 180 2.10 3.32 -5.51
N GLU A 181 1.95 4.09 -6.60
CA GLU A 181 3.09 4.61 -7.35
C GLU A 181 3.98 5.51 -6.51
N PHE A 182 3.40 6.43 -5.73
CA PHE A 182 4.18 7.27 -4.82
C PHE A 182 4.94 6.43 -3.78
N GLY A 183 4.30 5.42 -3.20
CA GLY A 183 4.91 4.56 -2.21
C GLY A 183 5.98 3.64 -2.78
N PHE A 184 5.74 3.03 -3.94
CA PHE A 184 6.75 2.21 -4.62
C PHE A 184 7.92 3.04 -5.14
N ASP A 185 7.68 4.24 -5.66
CA ASP A 185 8.78 5.12 -6.08
C ASP A 185 9.64 5.56 -4.89
N TYR A 186 9.04 5.79 -3.70
CA TYR A 186 9.81 6.02 -2.49
C TYR A 186 10.73 4.83 -2.16
N LEU A 187 10.24 3.60 -2.26
CA LEU A 187 11.04 2.41 -2.03
C LEU A 187 12.13 2.25 -3.11
N ARG A 188 11.80 2.45 -4.39
CA ARG A 188 12.76 2.39 -5.51
C ARG A 188 13.88 3.42 -5.35
N ASP A 189 13.55 4.66 -4.98
CA ASP A 189 14.52 5.73 -4.78
C ASP A 189 15.53 5.44 -3.65
N ASN A 190 15.14 4.56 -2.71
CA ASN A 190 16.05 4.12 -1.65
C ASN A 190 16.82 2.83 -2.01
N MET A 191 16.71 2.35 -3.25
CA MET A 191 17.45 1.21 -3.78
C MET A 191 18.45 1.60 -4.91
N VAL A 192 18.47 2.89 -5.32
CA VAL A 192 19.34 3.37 -6.41
C VAL A 192 20.79 3.47 -5.97
N PHE A 193 21.73 3.41 -6.93
CA PHE A 193 23.17 3.51 -6.68
C PHE A 193 23.75 4.90 -6.91
N SER A 194 22.93 5.84 -7.43
CA SER A 194 23.31 7.23 -7.64
C SER A 194 22.18 8.17 -7.25
N LEU A 195 22.51 9.32 -6.66
CA LEU A 195 21.50 10.36 -6.35
C LEU A 195 20.80 10.89 -7.60
N ALA A 196 21.46 10.85 -8.76
CA ALA A 196 20.87 11.28 -10.04
C ALA A 196 19.72 10.36 -10.50
N GLU A 197 19.65 9.13 -10.02
CA GLU A 197 18.61 8.17 -10.34
C GLU A 197 17.36 8.35 -9.47
N LYS A 198 17.46 9.03 -8.33
CA LYS A 198 16.30 9.36 -7.50
C LYS A 198 15.33 10.25 -8.26
N LYS A 199 14.06 9.91 -8.21
CA LYS A 199 12.99 10.58 -8.94
C LYS A 199 12.21 11.56 -8.07
N GLN A 200 11.92 11.16 -6.83
CA GLN A 200 11.17 12.00 -5.90
C GLN A 200 12.06 13.12 -5.36
N ARG A 201 11.48 14.32 -5.29
CA ARG A 201 12.01 15.41 -4.46
C ARG A 201 11.66 15.18 -3.00
N GLY A 202 12.07 16.06 -2.11
CA GLY A 202 11.63 16.02 -0.71
C GLY A 202 10.10 15.94 -0.57
N LEU A 203 9.62 15.17 0.38
CA LEU A 203 8.18 14.97 0.65
C LEU A 203 7.63 16.18 1.44
N HIS A 204 7.27 17.25 0.73
CA HIS A 204 6.86 18.50 1.33
C HIS A 204 5.38 18.52 1.71
N TYR A 205 4.49 18.47 0.71
CA TYR A 205 3.05 18.54 0.94
C TYR A 205 2.30 17.50 0.09
N ALA A 206 1.40 16.76 0.73
CA ALA A 206 0.50 15.86 0.04
C ALA A 206 -0.97 16.15 0.35
N ILE A 207 -1.79 16.09 -0.71
CA ILE A 207 -3.25 16.07 -0.63
C ILE A 207 -3.72 14.69 -1.07
N ILE A 208 -4.38 13.97 -0.18
CA ILE A 208 -4.93 12.65 -0.48
C ILE A 208 -6.41 12.79 -0.84
N ASP A 209 -6.77 12.50 -2.09
CA ASP A 209 -8.17 12.38 -2.48
C ASP A 209 -8.71 10.99 -2.11
N GLU A 210 -9.97 10.94 -1.69
CA GLU A 210 -10.58 9.74 -1.10
C GLU A 210 -9.71 9.18 0.05
N VAL A 211 -9.29 10.07 0.96
CA VAL A 211 -8.34 9.79 2.05
C VAL A 211 -8.74 8.62 2.94
N ASP A 212 -10.02 8.39 3.11
CA ASP A 212 -10.57 7.26 3.86
C ASP A 212 -10.36 5.92 3.15
N SER A 213 -10.32 5.87 1.82
CA SER A 213 -9.92 4.67 1.09
C SER A 213 -8.46 4.34 1.33
N ILE A 214 -7.60 5.32 1.07
CA ILE A 214 -6.16 5.12 1.07
C ILE A 214 -5.63 4.88 2.49
N LEU A 215 -6.07 5.68 3.47
CA LEU A 215 -5.55 5.61 4.83
C LEU A 215 -6.26 4.61 5.76
N ILE A 216 -7.42 4.08 5.34
CA ILE A 216 -8.18 3.11 6.15
C ILE A 216 -8.30 1.78 5.43
N ASP A 217 -8.88 1.75 4.21
CA ASP A 217 -9.15 0.48 3.52
C ASP A 217 -7.87 -0.18 3.01
N GLU A 218 -7.04 0.57 2.29
CA GLU A 218 -5.81 0.07 1.69
C GLU A 218 -4.64 0.01 2.70
N ALA A 219 -4.78 0.64 3.86
CA ALA A 219 -3.74 0.67 4.90
C ALA A 219 -3.76 -0.56 5.83
N ARG A 220 -4.22 -1.71 5.35
CA ARG A 220 -4.26 -2.99 6.08
C ARG A 220 -3.01 -3.84 5.88
N THR A 221 -2.35 -3.66 4.75
CA THR A 221 -1.14 -4.39 4.36
C THR A 221 -0.02 -3.42 3.98
N PRO A 222 1.25 -3.82 4.09
CA PRO A 222 2.38 -3.01 3.64
C PRO A 222 2.53 -3.04 2.12
N LEU A 223 3.23 -2.04 1.59
CA LEU A 223 3.81 -2.07 0.25
C LEU A 223 5.11 -2.88 0.31
N ILE A 224 5.27 -3.84 -0.57
CA ILE A 224 6.42 -4.74 -0.60
C ILE A 224 7.01 -4.76 -2.01
N ILE A 225 8.32 -4.57 -2.12
CA ILE A 225 9.10 -4.90 -3.31
C ILE A 225 9.83 -6.20 -3.01
N SER A 226 9.55 -7.24 -3.78
CA SER A 226 10.20 -8.53 -3.69
C SER A 226 11.08 -8.79 -4.91
N GLY A 227 12.13 -9.56 -4.72
CA GLY A 227 12.97 -10.09 -5.78
C GLY A 227 13.31 -11.55 -5.53
N GLN A 228 13.89 -12.21 -6.52
CA GLN A 228 14.31 -13.60 -6.35
C GLN A 228 15.39 -13.68 -5.27
N SER A 229 15.20 -14.58 -4.30
CA SER A 229 16.22 -14.89 -3.29
C SER A 229 17.30 -15.82 -3.88
N GLU A 230 18.40 -15.97 -3.14
CA GLU A 230 19.37 -17.03 -3.40
C GLU A 230 18.68 -18.40 -3.29
N ASP A 231 19.17 -19.38 -4.06
CA ASP A 231 18.55 -20.70 -4.15
C ASP A 231 18.63 -21.45 -2.80
N SER A 232 17.53 -21.45 -2.05
CA SER A 232 17.34 -22.21 -0.81
C SER A 232 16.67 -23.59 -1.03
N SER A 233 16.56 -24.06 -2.27
CA SER A 233 15.87 -25.32 -2.61
C SER A 233 16.45 -26.53 -1.86
N HIS A 234 17.75 -26.53 -1.55
CA HIS A 234 18.41 -27.56 -0.78
C HIS A 234 17.88 -27.67 0.67
N LEU A 235 17.54 -26.54 1.32
CA LEU A 235 16.95 -26.51 2.66
C LEU A 235 15.54 -27.11 2.66
N TYR A 236 14.69 -26.71 1.70
CA TYR A 236 13.35 -27.28 1.55
C TYR A 236 13.41 -28.80 1.33
N THR A 237 14.33 -29.27 0.49
CA THR A 237 14.51 -30.70 0.22
C THR A 237 14.99 -31.46 1.47
N ALA A 238 15.96 -30.92 2.21
CA ALA A 238 16.49 -31.56 3.42
C ALA A 238 15.41 -31.62 4.52
N ILE A 239 14.78 -30.47 4.82
CA ILE A 239 13.80 -30.33 5.90
C ILE A 239 12.50 -31.09 5.61
N ASN A 240 12.16 -31.32 4.33
CA ASN A 240 11.00 -32.12 3.94
C ASN A 240 11.03 -33.57 4.49
N THR A 241 12.18 -34.04 4.93
CA THR A 241 12.32 -35.38 5.54
C THR A 241 11.90 -35.44 7.02
N ILE A 242 11.71 -34.31 7.68
CA ILE A 242 11.36 -34.20 9.11
C ILE A 242 9.85 -34.45 9.35
N PRO A 243 8.88 -33.81 8.66
CA PRO A 243 7.46 -33.96 8.98
C PRO A 243 6.96 -35.42 9.03
N PRO A 244 7.39 -36.35 8.16
CA PRO A 244 6.94 -37.76 8.25
C PRO A 244 7.33 -38.48 9.54
N LYS A 245 8.31 -37.96 10.28
CA LYS A 245 8.79 -38.52 11.57
C LYS A 245 7.98 -37.97 12.75
N LEU A 246 7.23 -36.90 12.55
CA LEU A 246 6.46 -36.22 13.60
C LEU A 246 5.04 -36.82 13.71
N ARG A 247 4.46 -36.74 14.90
CA ARG A 247 3.11 -37.22 15.21
C ARG A 247 2.25 -36.08 15.75
N PRO A 248 1.03 -35.85 15.21
CA PRO A 248 0.12 -34.86 15.72
C PRO A 248 -0.43 -35.24 17.10
N GLN A 249 -0.61 -34.27 17.98
CA GLN A 249 -1.35 -34.39 19.24
C GLN A 249 -2.85 -34.19 18.96
N LYS A 250 -3.72 -34.85 19.72
CA LYS A 250 -5.17 -34.83 19.48
C LYS A 250 -5.83 -33.52 19.88
N GLU A 251 -5.39 -32.92 20.97
CA GLU A 251 -5.91 -31.66 21.50
C GLU A 251 -4.80 -30.86 22.19
N GLU A 252 -4.91 -29.53 22.21
CA GLU A 252 -3.94 -28.57 22.77
C GLU A 252 -3.52 -28.94 24.23
N LYS A 253 -4.49 -29.39 25.05
CA LYS A 253 -4.29 -29.58 26.49
C LYS A 253 -4.06 -31.03 26.91
N VAL A 254 -4.02 -31.96 25.98
CA VAL A 254 -3.84 -33.37 26.27
C VAL A 254 -2.42 -33.78 25.92
N ALA A 255 -1.55 -33.89 26.92
CA ALA A 255 -0.19 -34.40 26.74
C ALA A 255 -0.22 -35.90 26.42
N ASP A 256 -0.42 -36.27 25.17
CA ASP A 256 -0.40 -37.67 24.68
C ASP A 256 0.94 -38.11 24.08
N GLY A 257 1.97 -37.27 24.21
CA GLY A 257 3.29 -37.48 23.63
C GLY A 257 3.38 -37.13 22.14
N GLY A 258 2.45 -36.35 21.62
CA GLY A 258 2.50 -35.79 20.24
C GLY A 258 3.55 -34.69 20.14
N HIS A 259 4.07 -34.48 18.91
CA HIS A 259 5.11 -33.52 18.62
C HIS A 259 4.54 -32.12 18.27
N PHE A 260 3.30 -32.05 17.80
CA PHE A 260 2.61 -30.82 17.46
C PHE A 260 1.08 -30.98 17.49
N TRP A 261 0.35 -29.88 17.61
CA TRP A 261 -1.11 -29.86 17.45
C TRP A 261 -1.50 -28.87 16.36
N ILE A 262 -2.68 -29.07 15.76
CA ILE A 262 -3.18 -28.29 14.64
C ILE A 262 -4.34 -27.42 15.12
N ASP A 263 -4.26 -26.11 14.95
CA ASP A 263 -5.40 -25.23 15.04
C ASP A 263 -6.06 -25.07 13.64
N GLU A 264 -7.14 -25.83 13.45
CA GLU A 264 -7.89 -25.79 12.18
C GLU A 264 -8.54 -24.41 11.90
N LYS A 265 -8.80 -23.61 12.96
CA LYS A 265 -9.43 -22.30 12.81
C LYS A 265 -8.44 -21.23 12.35
N GLN A 266 -7.22 -21.31 12.84
CA GLN A 266 -6.13 -20.39 12.49
C GLN A 266 -5.23 -20.94 11.39
N ARG A 267 -5.45 -22.21 10.95
CA ARG A 267 -4.60 -22.92 10.00
C ARG A 267 -3.13 -22.87 10.40
N SER A 268 -2.86 -22.92 11.69
CA SER A 268 -1.53 -22.93 12.28
C SER A 268 -1.17 -24.27 12.87
N VAL A 269 0.13 -24.52 12.99
CA VAL A 269 0.69 -25.69 13.65
C VAL A 269 1.51 -25.19 14.82
N GLU A 270 1.20 -25.70 16.01
CA GLU A 270 1.90 -25.38 17.25
C GLU A 270 2.70 -26.60 17.70
N MET A 271 4.01 -26.44 17.85
CA MET A 271 4.88 -27.53 18.30
C MET A 271 4.88 -27.68 19.83
N THR A 272 4.95 -28.91 20.31
CA THR A 272 5.15 -29.23 21.72
C THR A 272 6.64 -29.20 22.08
N GLU A 273 6.99 -29.19 23.37
CA GLU A 273 8.38 -29.29 23.82
C GLU A 273 9.08 -30.55 23.26
N ILE A 274 8.40 -31.69 23.22
CA ILE A 274 8.89 -32.93 22.62
C ILE A 274 9.12 -32.77 21.11
N GLY A 275 8.24 -32.04 20.46
CA GLY A 275 8.35 -31.71 19.03
C GLY A 275 9.59 -30.90 18.74
N TYR A 276 9.85 -29.89 19.54
CA TYR A 276 11.04 -29.04 19.40
C TYR A 276 12.33 -29.83 19.59
N GLU A 277 12.43 -30.59 20.67
CA GLU A 277 13.59 -31.45 20.92
C GLU A 277 13.85 -32.44 19.77
N THR A 278 12.79 -33.03 19.23
CA THR A 278 12.90 -33.96 18.10
C THR A 278 13.39 -33.26 16.84
N VAL A 279 12.86 -32.08 16.52
CA VAL A 279 13.26 -31.29 15.36
C VAL A 279 14.70 -30.79 15.48
N GLU A 280 15.12 -30.30 16.65
CA GLU A 280 16.50 -29.90 16.91
C GLU A 280 17.47 -31.06 16.69
N GLN A 281 17.16 -32.24 17.21
CA GLN A 281 17.98 -33.42 16.99
C GLN A 281 18.11 -33.82 15.52
N GLU A 282 17.02 -33.76 14.75
CA GLU A 282 17.06 -34.05 13.32
C GLU A 282 17.89 -33.02 12.57
N LEU A 283 17.76 -31.73 12.88
CA LEU A 283 18.55 -30.66 12.26
C LEU A 283 20.04 -30.78 12.58
N ILE A 284 20.40 -31.17 13.81
CA ILE A 284 21.79 -31.45 14.20
C ILE A 284 22.33 -32.65 13.40
N GLN A 285 21.57 -33.72 13.24
CA GLN A 285 21.98 -34.90 12.45
C GLN A 285 22.19 -34.55 10.98
N MET A 286 21.45 -33.58 10.44
CA MET A 286 21.59 -33.06 9.08
C MET A 286 22.75 -32.06 8.93
N GLY A 287 23.36 -31.63 10.03
CA GLY A 287 24.40 -30.60 10.04
C GLY A 287 23.91 -29.20 9.77
N LEU A 288 22.58 -28.95 9.90
CA LEU A 288 21.94 -27.64 9.69
C LEU A 288 21.86 -26.82 10.98
N LEU A 289 22.01 -27.44 12.14
CA LEU A 289 22.05 -26.81 13.45
C LEU A 289 23.31 -27.31 14.20
N ALA A 290 24.04 -26.42 14.87
CA ALA A 290 25.22 -26.82 15.65
C ALA A 290 24.80 -27.47 16.98
N GLU A 291 25.61 -28.39 17.50
CA GLU A 291 25.36 -29.08 18.76
C GLU A 291 25.40 -28.09 19.92
N GLY A 292 24.31 -27.97 20.68
CA GLY A 292 24.16 -27.03 21.79
C GLY A 292 23.55 -25.67 21.41
N GLU A 293 23.26 -25.43 20.14
CA GLU A 293 22.49 -24.27 19.72
C GLU A 293 20.99 -24.54 19.76
N SER A 294 20.20 -23.55 20.14
CA SER A 294 18.74 -23.62 20.10
C SER A 294 18.20 -23.22 18.75
N LEU A 295 17.17 -23.90 18.27
CA LEU A 295 16.41 -23.54 17.09
C LEU A 295 15.80 -22.12 17.17
N TYR A 296 15.55 -21.63 18.41
CA TYR A 296 15.00 -20.30 18.67
C TYR A 296 16.04 -19.18 18.83
N SER A 297 17.32 -19.47 18.63
CA SER A 297 18.30 -18.39 18.59
C SER A 297 18.00 -17.48 17.39
N ALA A 298 18.33 -16.20 17.49
CA ALA A 298 18.08 -15.22 16.41
C ALA A 298 18.77 -15.62 15.09
N THR A 299 19.89 -16.37 15.18
CA THR A 299 20.65 -16.89 14.03
C THR A 299 19.92 -18.02 13.29
N ASN A 300 19.02 -18.75 13.96
CA ASN A 300 18.39 -19.97 13.46
C ASN A 300 16.90 -19.77 13.08
N LEU A 301 16.38 -18.53 13.10
CA LEU A 301 14.99 -18.22 12.78
C LEU A 301 14.59 -18.69 11.38
N ASN A 302 15.52 -18.69 10.45
CA ASN A 302 15.30 -19.21 9.09
C ASN A 302 14.96 -20.72 9.12
N LEU A 303 15.63 -21.52 9.96
CA LEU A 303 15.34 -22.94 10.11
C LEU A 303 13.93 -23.17 10.70
N VAL A 304 13.53 -22.36 11.69
CA VAL A 304 12.16 -22.39 12.26
C VAL A 304 11.12 -22.20 11.16
N HIS A 305 11.35 -21.21 10.29
CA HIS A 305 10.46 -20.93 9.17
C HIS A 305 10.31 -22.12 8.22
N HIS A 306 11.41 -22.67 7.73
CA HIS A 306 11.37 -23.81 6.82
C HIS A 306 10.75 -25.06 7.46
N VAL A 307 11.01 -25.33 8.74
CA VAL A 307 10.39 -26.43 9.49
C VAL A 307 8.87 -26.21 9.61
N SER A 308 8.43 -25.02 9.97
CA SER A 308 7.01 -24.68 10.08
C SER A 308 6.31 -24.83 8.71
N ALA A 309 6.90 -24.31 7.66
CA ALA A 309 6.36 -24.43 6.29
C ALA A 309 6.25 -25.90 5.87
N ALA A 310 7.26 -26.73 6.15
CA ALA A 310 7.26 -28.14 5.84
C ALA A 310 6.17 -28.91 6.61
N ILE A 311 5.99 -28.65 7.91
CA ILE A 311 4.94 -29.29 8.72
C ILE A 311 3.55 -28.86 8.23
N ARG A 312 3.33 -27.58 7.96
CA ARG A 312 2.08 -27.07 7.38
C ARG A 312 1.77 -27.74 6.04
N ALA A 313 2.75 -27.83 5.14
CA ALA A 313 2.60 -28.46 3.84
C ALA A 313 2.15 -29.92 3.94
N HIS A 314 2.70 -30.69 4.89
CA HIS A 314 2.39 -32.12 5.05
C HIS A 314 1.05 -32.37 5.72
N PHE A 315 0.67 -31.59 6.72
CA PHE A 315 -0.48 -31.89 7.58
C PHE A 315 -1.71 -31.03 7.34
N LEU A 316 -1.57 -29.80 6.84
CA LEU A 316 -2.70 -28.89 6.59
C LEU A 316 -3.10 -28.86 5.10
N PHE A 317 -2.15 -29.06 4.17
CA PHE A 317 -2.41 -28.92 2.75
C PHE A 317 -2.43 -30.28 2.06
N GLN A 318 -3.59 -30.67 1.50
CA GLN A 318 -3.83 -31.97 0.88
C GLN A 318 -3.99 -31.80 -0.63
N ARG A 319 -3.33 -32.68 -1.38
CA ARG A 319 -3.48 -32.77 -2.83
C ARG A 319 -4.93 -33.10 -3.18
N ASP A 320 -5.40 -32.56 -4.31
CA ASP A 320 -6.75 -32.68 -4.85
C ASP A 320 -7.87 -32.03 -3.99
N VAL A 321 -7.48 -31.36 -2.90
CA VAL A 321 -8.36 -30.57 -2.05
C VAL A 321 -7.95 -29.10 -2.09
N HIS A 322 -6.71 -28.79 -1.70
CA HIS A 322 -6.17 -27.43 -1.61
C HIS A 322 -5.32 -27.07 -2.82
N TYR A 323 -4.81 -28.04 -3.55
CA TYR A 323 -4.03 -27.86 -4.77
C TYR A 323 -4.08 -29.10 -5.66
N ILE A 324 -3.77 -28.89 -6.94
CA ILE A 324 -3.56 -29.93 -7.92
C ILE A 324 -2.15 -29.80 -8.51
N ILE A 325 -1.66 -30.91 -9.13
CA ILE A 325 -0.41 -30.85 -9.90
C ILE A 325 -0.80 -30.91 -11.38
N HIS A 326 -0.35 -29.92 -12.13
CA HIS A 326 -0.56 -29.84 -13.56
C HIS A 326 0.73 -29.36 -14.24
N ASP A 327 1.17 -30.06 -15.27
CA ASP A 327 2.41 -29.76 -16.02
C ASP A 327 3.69 -29.65 -15.16
N GLY A 328 3.72 -30.33 -14.01
CA GLY A 328 4.87 -30.31 -13.08
C GLY A 328 4.88 -29.13 -12.12
N GLU A 329 3.79 -28.37 -12.06
CA GLU A 329 3.61 -27.23 -11.16
C GLU A 329 2.46 -27.46 -10.19
N VAL A 330 2.56 -26.84 -9.02
CA VAL A 330 1.50 -26.80 -8.01
C VAL A 330 0.53 -25.67 -8.36
N ILE A 331 -0.74 -25.99 -8.57
CA ILE A 331 -1.81 -25.01 -8.83
C ILE A 331 -2.78 -25.03 -7.65
N ILE A 332 -2.97 -23.88 -7.04
CA ILE A 332 -3.88 -23.70 -5.90
C ILE A 332 -5.33 -23.92 -6.33
N VAL A 333 -6.12 -24.57 -5.48
CA VAL A 333 -7.57 -24.71 -5.62
C VAL A 333 -8.25 -23.84 -4.56
N ASP A 334 -9.11 -22.95 -4.99
CA ASP A 334 -9.95 -22.15 -4.11
C ASP A 334 -10.96 -23.04 -3.37
N GLU A 335 -10.90 -23.08 -2.06
CA GLU A 335 -11.73 -23.95 -1.23
C GLU A 335 -13.21 -23.63 -1.30
N HIS A 336 -13.58 -22.38 -1.54
CA HIS A 336 -14.98 -21.94 -1.60
C HIS A 336 -15.61 -22.18 -2.96
N THR A 337 -14.85 -22.02 -4.02
CA THR A 337 -15.37 -22.16 -5.40
C THR A 337 -14.95 -23.44 -6.10
N GLY A 338 -13.95 -24.16 -5.57
CA GLY A 338 -13.36 -25.35 -6.20
C GLY A 338 -12.64 -25.03 -7.53
N ARG A 339 -12.37 -23.75 -7.83
CA ARG A 339 -11.70 -23.33 -9.05
C ARG A 339 -10.19 -23.33 -8.86
N THR A 340 -9.48 -23.72 -9.90
CA THR A 340 -8.01 -23.60 -9.94
C THR A 340 -7.60 -22.14 -10.14
N MET A 341 -6.52 -21.74 -9.48
CA MET A 341 -5.94 -20.42 -9.55
C MET A 341 -4.52 -20.48 -10.14
N PRO A 342 -4.38 -20.53 -11.48
CA PRO A 342 -3.07 -20.57 -12.12
C PRO A 342 -2.27 -19.28 -11.87
N GLY A 343 -0.97 -19.42 -11.66
CA GLY A 343 -0.06 -18.28 -11.42
C GLY A 343 -0.08 -17.75 -10.00
N ARG A 344 -0.99 -18.20 -9.14
CA ARG A 344 -1.02 -17.83 -7.72
C ARG A 344 -0.14 -18.79 -6.90
N ARG A 345 0.59 -18.25 -5.94
CA ARG A 345 1.47 -19.02 -5.05
C ARG A 345 1.14 -18.70 -3.59
N TRP A 346 1.27 -19.68 -2.70
CA TRP A 346 1.24 -19.42 -1.26
C TRP A 346 2.52 -18.69 -0.84
N SER A 347 2.39 -17.75 0.07
CA SER A 347 3.47 -17.02 0.70
C SER A 347 4.19 -17.84 1.78
N GLU A 348 5.20 -17.26 2.38
CA GLU A 348 5.91 -17.80 3.55
C GLU A 348 6.54 -19.20 3.33
N GLY A 349 7.14 -19.42 2.16
CA GLY A 349 7.80 -20.67 1.85
C GLY A 349 6.88 -21.90 1.75
N LEU A 350 5.56 -21.74 1.97
CA LEU A 350 4.61 -22.83 1.96
C LEU A 350 4.49 -23.49 0.57
N HIS A 351 4.50 -22.67 -0.49
CA HIS A 351 4.41 -23.21 -1.86
C HIS A 351 5.63 -24.06 -2.18
N GLN A 352 6.82 -23.62 -1.83
CA GLN A 352 8.08 -24.34 -1.98
C GLN A 352 8.10 -25.63 -1.12
N ALA A 353 7.55 -25.56 0.08
CA ALA A 353 7.42 -26.72 0.94
C ALA A 353 6.44 -27.76 0.36
N VAL A 354 5.38 -27.34 -0.34
CA VAL A 354 4.47 -28.22 -1.08
C VAL A 354 5.16 -28.79 -2.32
N GLU A 355 5.91 -27.98 -3.08
CA GLU A 355 6.73 -28.45 -4.20
C GLU A 355 7.73 -29.51 -3.73
N ALA A 356 8.42 -29.28 -2.60
CA ALA A 356 9.32 -30.27 -2.00
C ALA A 356 8.59 -31.53 -1.56
N LYS A 357 7.42 -31.42 -0.93
CA LYS A 357 6.56 -32.55 -0.52
C LYS A 357 6.17 -33.42 -1.71
N GLU A 358 5.83 -32.81 -2.82
CA GLU A 358 5.42 -33.52 -4.04
C GLU A 358 6.60 -33.96 -4.94
N GLY A 359 7.85 -33.62 -4.55
CA GLY A 359 9.05 -33.94 -5.32
C GLY A 359 9.16 -33.23 -6.65
N LEU A 360 8.60 -32.01 -6.73
CA LEU A 360 8.66 -31.17 -7.92
C LEU A 360 9.92 -30.29 -7.88
N ALA A 361 10.20 -29.61 -9.02
CA ALA A 361 11.25 -28.60 -9.06
C ALA A 361 10.84 -27.41 -8.18
N ILE A 362 11.63 -27.11 -7.15
CA ILE A 362 11.37 -26.02 -6.22
C ILE A 362 11.73 -24.72 -6.92
N GLN A 363 10.76 -23.84 -7.04
CA GLN A 363 10.97 -22.51 -7.61
C GLN A 363 11.59 -21.57 -6.58
N PRO A 364 12.46 -20.62 -6.98
CA PRO A 364 13.05 -19.67 -6.05
C PRO A 364 11.99 -18.95 -5.21
N GLU A 365 12.29 -18.72 -3.95
CA GLU A 365 11.48 -17.90 -3.07
C GLU A 365 11.70 -16.41 -3.39
N ASN A 366 10.65 -15.60 -3.28
CA ASN A 366 10.81 -14.16 -3.36
C ASN A 366 11.21 -13.62 -2.00
N GLN A 367 12.34 -12.93 -1.95
CA GLN A 367 12.81 -12.23 -0.76
C GLN A 367 12.34 -10.79 -0.78
N THR A 368 11.87 -10.26 0.35
CA THR A 368 11.54 -8.84 0.50
C THR A 368 12.80 -7.99 0.37
N LEU A 369 12.84 -7.13 -0.63
CA LEU A 369 13.94 -6.19 -0.87
C LEU A 369 13.72 -4.86 -0.16
N ALA A 370 12.48 -4.37 -0.19
CA ALA A 370 12.07 -3.15 0.50
C ALA A 370 10.60 -3.24 0.88
N THR A 371 10.24 -2.66 2.00
CA THR A 371 8.85 -2.62 2.47
C THR A 371 8.56 -1.33 3.21
N THR A 372 7.32 -0.86 3.16
CA THR A 372 6.82 0.23 4.01
C THR A 372 5.30 0.11 4.14
N THR A 373 4.73 0.69 5.21
CA THR A 373 3.27 0.84 5.31
C THR A 373 2.84 2.21 4.80
N PHE A 374 1.60 2.33 4.31
CA PHE A 374 1.05 3.65 3.97
C PHE A 374 1.08 4.61 5.14
N GLN A 375 0.81 4.11 6.36
CA GLN A 375 0.87 4.92 7.56
C GLN A 375 2.23 5.59 7.73
N ASN A 376 3.31 4.81 7.62
CA ASN A 376 4.66 5.32 7.80
C ASN A 376 5.13 6.15 6.60
N TYR A 377 4.75 5.77 5.37
CA TYR A 377 5.07 6.56 4.19
C TYR A 377 4.44 7.96 4.26
N PHE A 378 3.14 8.08 4.51
CA PHE A 378 2.47 9.38 4.55
C PHE A 378 2.90 10.26 5.74
N ARG A 379 3.40 9.68 6.82
CA ARG A 379 4.00 10.43 7.93
C ARG A 379 5.34 11.08 7.59
N LEU A 380 5.97 10.73 6.45
CA LEU A 380 7.20 11.37 5.99
C LEU A 380 6.96 12.76 5.41
N TYR A 381 5.75 13.07 4.95
CA TYR A 381 5.44 14.40 4.46
C TYR A 381 5.49 15.44 5.57
N LYS A 382 6.13 16.59 5.29
CA LYS A 382 6.15 17.72 6.22
C LYS A 382 4.75 18.22 6.52
N LYS A 383 3.86 18.19 5.54
CA LYS A 383 2.45 18.53 5.66
C LYS A 383 1.59 17.52 4.89
N LEU A 384 0.58 16.99 5.55
CA LEU A 384 -0.38 16.04 5.00
C LEU A 384 -1.78 16.59 5.16
N SER A 385 -2.62 16.40 4.14
CA SER A 385 -4.05 16.72 4.19
C SER A 385 -4.82 15.71 3.35
N GLY A 386 -6.13 15.72 3.50
CA GLY A 386 -6.97 14.81 2.73
C GLY A 386 -8.37 15.33 2.49
N MET A 387 -9.04 14.76 1.52
CA MET A 387 -10.43 15.06 1.22
C MET A 387 -11.22 13.78 0.95
N THR A 388 -12.46 13.74 1.41
CA THR A 388 -13.40 12.64 1.17
C THR A 388 -14.83 13.08 1.45
N GLY A 389 -15.80 12.24 1.12
CA GLY A 389 -17.20 12.44 1.48
C GLY A 389 -17.61 11.82 2.83
N THR A 390 -16.74 11.08 3.51
CA THR A 390 -17.11 10.15 4.59
C THR A 390 -16.01 9.89 5.62
N ALA A 391 -15.41 10.90 6.23
CA ALA A 391 -14.33 10.73 7.21
C ALA A 391 -14.79 10.76 8.69
N ASP A 392 -15.95 11.33 8.98
CA ASP A 392 -16.42 11.57 10.35
C ASP A 392 -16.49 10.28 11.19
N THR A 393 -16.89 9.17 10.56
CA THR A 393 -16.97 7.87 11.23
C THR A 393 -15.62 7.37 11.74
N GLU A 394 -14.53 7.73 11.08
CA GLU A 394 -13.15 7.30 11.35
C GLU A 394 -12.27 8.46 11.89
N ALA A 395 -12.89 9.60 12.28
CA ALA A 395 -12.14 10.79 12.71
C ALA A 395 -11.19 10.53 13.89
N ALA A 396 -11.55 9.62 14.79
CA ALA A 396 -10.69 9.23 15.92
C ALA A 396 -9.42 8.51 15.43
N GLU A 397 -9.55 7.59 14.49
CA GLU A 397 -8.44 6.85 13.90
C GLU A 397 -7.52 7.79 13.10
N MET A 398 -8.09 8.66 12.25
CA MET A 398 -7.32 9.65 11.50
C MET A 398 -6.50 10.56 12.42
N LYS A 399 -7.04 10.92 13.58
CA LYS A 399 -6.32 11.71 14.58
C LYS A 399 -5.24 10.92 15.28
N GLU A 400 -5.53 9.67 15.69
CA GLU A 400 -4.60 8.85 16.47
C GLU A 400 -3.40 8.40 15.63
N ILE A 401 -3.65 7.93 14.39
CA ILE A 401 -2.60 7.36 13.52
C ILE A 401 -1.84 8.44 12.75
N TYR A 402 -2.54 9.39 12.13
CA TYR A 402 -1.96 10.37 11.21
C TYR A 402 -1.87 11.80 11.76
N GLY A 403 -2.43 12.05 12.92
CA GLY A 403 -2.50 13.39 13.50
C GLY A 403 -3.51 14.34 12.83
N LEU A 404 -4.32 13.82 11.89
CA LEU A 404 -5.23 14.63 11.06
C LEU A 404 -6.57 14.88 11.76
N ASP A 405 -6.96 16.14 11.89
CA ASP A 405 -8.31 16.52 12.33
C ASP A 405 -9.27 16.54 11.12
N VAL A 406 -10.51 16.08 11.33
CA VAL A 406 -11.57 16.12 10.32
C VAL A 406 -12.43 17.37 10.49
N VAL A 407 -12.66 18.12 9.41
CA VAL A 407 -13.57 19.25 9.35
C VAL A 407 -14.73 18.91 8.41
N ILE A 408 -15.93 18.84 8.96
CA ILE A 408 -17.15 18.54 8.22
C ILE A 408 -17.65 19.84 7.59
N ILE A 409 -17.61 19.92 6.27
CA ILE A 409 -17.99 21.13 5.50
C ILE A 409 -19.47 21.02 5.10
N PRO A 410 -20.29 22.04 5.35
CA PRO A 410 -21.68 22.04 4.93
C PRO A 410 -21.79 22.02 3.40
N THR A 411 -22.84 21.43 2.87
CA THR A 411 -23.16 21.44 1.43
C THR A 411 -23.54 22.85 0.96
N HIS A 412 -23.26 23.17 -0.31
CA HIS A 412 -23.62 24.45 -0.91
C HIS A 412 -25.15 24.64 -0.95
N ARG A 413 -25.88 23.57 -1.32
CA ARG A 413 -27.36 23.51 -1.26
C ARG A 413 -27.80 22.47 -0.24
N PRO A 414 -28.96 22.65 0.43
CA PRO A 414 -29.48 21.65 1.35
C PRO A 414 -29.68 20.30 0.67
N MET A 415 -29.29 19.22 1.33
CA MET A 415 -29.53 17.86 0.85
C MET A 415 -31.02 17.50 1.10
N ILE A 416 -31.69 17.11 0.01
CA ILE A 416 -33.11 16.73 0.02
C ILE A 416 -33.35 15.24 -0.25
N ARG A 417 -32.27 14.42 -0.35
CA ARG A 417 -32.36 12.96 -0.52
C ARG A 417 -33.15 12.33 0.61
N ASN A 418 -34.04 11.39 0.25
CA ASN A 418 -34.83 10.61 1.20
C ASN A 418 -34.16 9.26 1.49
N ASP A 419 -33.52 9.14 2.66
CA ASP A 419 -32.92 7.90 3.12
C ASP A 419 -33.98 7.08 3.89
N GLN A 420 -34.49 6.01 3.27
CA GLN A 420 -35.54 5.14 3.83
C GLN A 420 -34.97 4.10 4.80
N ASN A 421 -35.82 3.55 5.67
CA ASN A 421 -35.43 2.46 6.59
C ASN A 421 -35.09 1.19 5.83
N ASP A 422 -34.17 0.38 6.43
CA ASP A 422 -33.81 -0.92 5.91
C ASP A 422 -34.98 -1.90 5.93
N LEU A 423 -35.03 -2.76 4.91
CA LEU A 423 -35.97 -3.89 4.84
C LEU A 423 -35.19 -5.19 5.04
N ILE A 424 -35.62 -6.02 6.00
CA ILE A 424 -34.90 -7.23 6.39
C ILE A 424 -35.76 -8.45 6.11
N TYR A 425 -35.21 -9.40 5.34
CA TYR A 425 -35.86 -10.64 4.93
C TYR A 425 -35.19 -11.84 5.61
N LEU A 426 -35.91 -12.94 5.72
CA LEU A 426 -35.43 -14.16 6.35
C LEU A 426 -34.29 -14.83 5.55
N ASN A 427 -34.36 -14.78 4.21
CA ASN A 427 -33.39 -15.41 3.32
C ASN A 427 -33.01 -14.52 2.14
N ARG A 428 -31.92 -14.88 1.45
CA ARG A 428 -31.38 -14.14 0.28
C ARG A 428 -32.40 -14.13 -0.88
N ASN A 429 -33.21 -15.19 -1.06
CA ASN A 429 -34.18 -15.25 -2.16
C ASN A 429 -35.32 -14.25 -1.99
N GLY A 430 -35.89 -14.14 -0.80
CA GLY A 430 -36.91 -13.13 -0.47
C GLY A 430 -36.42 -11.72 -0.71
N LYS A 431 -35.18 -11.43 -0.27
CA LYS A 431 -34.49 -10.17 -0.50
C LYS A 431 -34.36 -9.82 -2.00
N TYR A 432 -33.86 -10.75 -2.82
CA TYR A 432 -33.68 -10.49 -4.26
C TYR A 432 -35.03 -10.33 -4.99
N ASN A 433 -36.04 -11.08 -4.62
CA ASN A 433 -37.39 -10.92 -5.18
C ASN A 433 -37.97 -9.54 -4.86
N ALA A 434 -37.77 -9.07 -3.65
CA ALA A 434 -38.21 -7.73 -3.23
C ALA A 434 -37.45 -6.61 -3.99
N ILE A 435 -36.16 -6.76 -4.23
CA ILE A 435 -35.37 -5.81 -5.04
C ILE A 435 -35.93 -5.75 -6.47
N ILE A 436 -36.22 -6.89 -7.09
CA ILE A 436 -36.80 -6.95 -8.45
C ILE A 436 -38.15 -6.27 -8.48
N GLN A 437 -39.04 -6.53 -7.49
CA GLN A 437 -40.35 -5.91 -7.40
C GLN A 437 -40.23 -4.39 -7.24
N GLU A 438 -39.30 -3.91 -6.43
CA GLU A 438 -39.04 -2.47 -6.27
C GLU A 438 -38.56 -1.79 -7.58
N ILE A 439 -37.68 -2.44 -8.32
CA ILE A 439 -37.26 -1.94 -9.63
C ILE A 439 -38.44 -1.81 -10.59
N MET A 440 -39.34 -2.82 -10.59
CA MET A 440 -40.56 -2.78 -11.39
C MET A 440 -41.50 -1.65 -10.95
N ASN A 441 -41.65 -1.44 -9.65
CA ASN A 441 -42.46 -0.36 -9.09
C ASN A 441 -41.92 1.02 -9.50
N ILE A 442 -40.62 1.25 -9.37
CA ILE A 442 -39.98 2.52 -9.75
C ILE A 442 -40.21 2.79 -11.25
N ARG A 443 -40.01 1.78 -12.10
CA ARG A 443 -40.23 1.92 -13.56
C ARG A 443 -41.71 2.18 -13.94
N GLN A 444 -42.63 1.72 -13.16
CA GLN A 444 -44.07 2.04 -13.37
C GLN A 444 -44.40 3.48 -12.98
N GLN A 445 -43.66 4.05 -12.02
CA GLN A 445 -43.91 5.40 -11.52
C GLN A 445 -43.22 6.49 -12.34
N GLY A 446 -42.17 6.16 -13.09
CA GLY A 446 -41.42 7.15 -13.87
C GLY A 446 -40.15 6.59 -14.51
N VAL A 447 -39.30 7.47 -14.94
CA VAL A 447 -38.05 7.19 -15.67
C VAL A 447 -36.80 7.24 -14.78
N ALA A 448 -36.96 7.17 -13.47
CA ALA A 448 -35.83 7.31 -12.54
C ALA A 448 -34.73 6.24 -12.78
N PRO A 449 -33.46 6.64 -12.87
CA PRO A 449 -32.35 5.69 -12.89
C PRO A 449 -32.17 4.99 -11.55
N ILE A 450 -31.68 3.74 -11.58
CA ILE A 450 -31.50 2.90 -10.40
C ILE A 450 -30.07 2.41 -10.35
N LEU A 451 -29.41 2.65 -9.23
CA LEU A 451 -28.10 2.09 -8.92
C LEU A 451 -28.23 1.07 -7.78
N ILE A 452 -27.80 -0.15 -8.03
CA ILE A 452 -27.84 -1.24 -7.07
C ILE A 452 -26.42 -1.52 -6.57
N GLY A 453 -26.17 -1.30 -5.28
CA GLY A 453 -24.90 -1.60 -4.64
C GLY A 453 -24.87 -3.03 -4.10
N THR A 454 -23.79 -3.76 -4.38
CA THR A 454 -23.51 -5.11 -3.85
C THR A 454 -22.15 -5.13 -3.18
N ALA A 455 -21.99 -5.93 -2.11
CA ALA A 455 -20.70 -6.02 -1.42
C ALA A 455 -19.69 -6.90 -2.18
N THR A 456 -20.16 -7.96 -2.85
CA THR A 456 -19.32 -8.93 -3.52
C THR A 456 -19.63 -9.05 -5.02
N ILE A 457 -18.63 -9.54 -5.79
CA ILE A 457 -18.80 -9.85 -7.21
C ILE A 457 -19.85 -10.95 -7.39
N GLU A 458 -19.84 -11.97 -6.52
CA GLU A 458 -20.80 -13.07 -6.55
C GLU A 458 -22.24 -12.57 -6.39
N ALA A 459 -22.50 -11.71 -5.40
CA ALA A 459 -23.83 -11.11 -5.20
C ALA A 459 -24.28 -10.32 -6.44
N SER A 460 -23.36 -9.62 -7.12
CA SER A 460 -23.64 -8.88 -8.35
C SER A 460 -24.01 -9.82 -9.51
N GLU A 461 -23.34 -10.96 -9.65
CA GLU A 461 -23.62 -11.97 -10.69
C GLU A 461 -24.97 -12.69 -10.45
N ILE A 462 -25.25 -13.07 -9.20
CA ILE A 462 -26.55 -13.66 -8.83
C ILE A 462 -27.69 -12.68 -9.13
N LEU A 463 -27.56 -11.44 -8.72
CA LEU A 463 -28.59 -10.44 -8.95
C LEU A 463 -28.75 -10.14 -10.44
N SER A 464 -27.66 -10.05 -11.21
CA SER A 464 -27.68 -9.89 -12.67
C SER A 464 -28.44 -11.04 -13.34
N SER A 465 -28.18 -12.29 -12.94
CA SER A 465 -28.89 -13.46 -13.46
C SER A 465 -30.40 -13.37 -13.21
N LYS A 466 -30.80 -12.98 -11.99
CA LYS A 466 -32.22 -12.83 -11.62
C LYS A 466 -32.88 -11.67 -12.38
N LEU A 467 -32.21 -10.56 -12.60
CA LEU A 467 -32.73 -9.42 -13.38
C LEU A 467 -32.91 -9.81 -14.87
N LYS A 468 -32.00 -10.60 -15.44
CA LYS A 468 -32.12 -11.15 -16.80
C LYS A 468 -33.35 -12.06 -16.91
N GLN A 469 -33.60 -12.94 -15.93
CA GLN A 469 -34.76 -13.79 -15.87
C GLN A 469 -36.07 -13.00 -15.78
N ALA A 470 -36.05 -11.84 -15.08
CA ALA A 470 -37.18 -10.93 -14.99
C ALA A 470 -37.36 -10.03 -16.23
N GLY A 471 -36.48 -10.13 -17.24
CA GLY A 471 -36.54 -9.31 -18.45
C GLY A 471 -36.13 -7.84 -18.23
N ILE A 472 -35.36 -7.55 -17.19
CA ILE A 472 -34.90 -6.20 -16.85
C ILE A 472 -33.54 -5.97 -17.48
N HIS A 473 -33.46 -5.08 -18.46
CA HIS A 473 -32.18 -4.63 -19.02
C HIS A 473 -31.37 -3.87 -17.97
N HIS A 474 -30.11 -4.23 -17.80
CA HIS A 474 -29.21 -3.62 -16.82
C HIS A 474 -27.74 -3.74 -17.26
N GLU A 475 -26.88 -2.90 -16.74
CA GLU A 475 -25.43 -2.97 -16.85
C GLU A 475 -24.83 -3.41 -15.52
N VAL A 476 -23.68 -4.13 -15.59
CA VAL A 476 -22.95 -4.60 -14.41
C VAL A 476 -21.56 -3.97 -14.37
N LEU A 477 -21.25 -3.38 -13.26
CA LEU A 477 -19.98 -2.70 -12.99
C LEU A 477 -19.26 -3.47 -11.87
N ASN A 478 -18.29 -4.28 -12.24
CA ASN A 478 -17.45 -5.03 -11.31
C ASN A 478 -16.00 -5.12 -11.83
N ALA A 479 -15.07 -5.60 -11.02
CA ALA A 479 -13.66 -5.70 -11.33
C ALA A 479 -13.32 -6.46 -12.64
N LYS A 480 -14.24 -7.27 -13.17
CA LYS A 480 -14.05 -7.98 -14.44
C LYS A 480 -14.27 -7.11 -15.70
N GLN A 481 -14.70 -5.85 -15.56
CA GLN A 481 -15.09 -4.96 -16.67
C GLN A 481 -14.45 -3.58 -16.61
N HIS A 482 -13.23 -3.46 -16.12
CA HIS A 482 -12.51 -2.20 -15.96
C HIS A 482 -12.50 -1.29 -17.20
N GLU A 483 -12.28 -1.87 -18.38
CA GLU A 483 -12.21 -1.11 -19.65
C GLU A 483 -13.52 -0.39 -19.99
N ARG A 484 -14.68 -0.89 -19.52
CA ARG A 484 -16.01 -0.32 -19.80
C ARG A 484 -16.57 0.49 -18.64
N GLU A 485 -15.85 0.58 -17.55
CA GLU A 485 -16.32 1.21 -16.31
C GLU A 485 -16.75 2.66 -16.54
N ALA A 486 -15.88 3.47 -17.13
CA ALA A 486 -16.15 4.88 -17.40
C ALA A 486 -17.39 5.08 -18.28
N ASP A 487 -17.60 4.20 -19.27
CA ASP A 487 -18.72 4.24 -20.19
C ASP A 487 -20.05 3.90 -19.52
N ILE A 488 -20.05 2.87 -18.67
CA ILE A 488 -21.22 2.43 -17.91
C ILE A 488 -21.65 3.53 -16.93
N ILE A 489 -20.68 4.10 -16.20
CA ILE A 489 -20.96 5.17 -15.24
C ILE A 489 -21.48 6.42 -15.94
N ALA A 490 -20.92 6.78 -17.08
CA ALA A 490 -21.36 7.93 -17.88
C ALA A 490 -22.85 7.84 -18.24
N GLN A 491 -23.42 6.65 -18.35
CA GLN A 491 -24.82 6.43 -18.70
C GLN A 491 -25.69 5.95 -17.53
N ALA A 492 -25.11 5.71 -16.34
CA ALA A 492 -25.87 5.21 -15.16
C ALA A 492 -26.96 6.18 -14.67
N GLY A 493 -26.88 7.48 -15.00
CA GLY A 493 -27.88 8.49 -14.71
C GLY A 493 -28.93 8.71 -15.82
N SER A 494 -28.86 7.97 -16.93
CA SER A 494 -29.83 8.08 -18.03
C SER A 494 -31.22 7.59 -17.62
N PRO A 495 -32.30 8.11 -18.26
CA PRO A 495 -33.67 7.64 -17.98
C PRO A 495 -33.80 6.12 -18.05
N ASN A 496 -34.45 5.50 -17.06
CA ASN A 496 -34.68 4.05 -16.92
C ASN A 496 -33.39 3.19 -16.85
N ALA A 497 -32.20 3.77 -16.67
CA ALA A 497 -30.98 2.99 -16.49
C ALA A 497 -31.04 2.16 -15.21
N VAL A 498 -30.60 0.91 -15.27
CA VAL A 498 -30.40 0.04 -14.09
C VAL A 498 -28.95 -0.42 -14.12
N THR A 499 -28.21 -0.06 -13.10
CA THR A 499 -26.77 -0.39 -12.98
C THR A 499 -26.54 -1.15 -11.68
N ILE A 500 -25.89 -2.31 -11.76
CA ILE A 500 -25.39 -3.04 -10.58
C ILE A 500 -23.91 -2.64 -10.43
N ALA A 501 -23.51 -2.18 -9.26
CA ALA A 501 -22.13 -1.82 -8.97
C ALA A 501 -21.63 -2.54 -7.71
N THR A 502 -20.48 -3.15 -7.77
CA THR A 502 -19.76 -3.59 -6.59
C THR A 502 -19.13 -2.39 -5.87
N ASN A 503 -18.80 -2.56 -4.60
CA ASN A 503 -18.41 -1.49 -3.68
C ASN A 503 -17.36 -0.52 -4.21
N MET A 504 -16.30 -1.02 -4.83
CA MET A 504 -15.18 -0.20 -5.33
C MET A 504 -15.43 0.37 -6.73
N ALA A 505 -16.33 -0.21 -7.51
CA ALA A 505 -16.56 0.19 -8.89
C ALA A 505 -17.22 1.57 -9.01
N GLY A 506 -16.65 2.42 -9.86
CA GLY A 506 -17.13 3.76 -10.11
C GLY A 506 -16.82 4.79 -9.01
N ARG A 507 -15.91 4.49 -8.09
CA ARG A 507 -15.47 5.44 -7.07
C ARG A 507 -14.74 6.64 -7.72
N GLY A 508 -14.90 7.82 -7.16
CA GLY A 508 -14.30 9.05 -7.70
C GLY A 508 -14.94 9.59 -9.01
N THR A 509 -15.99 8.90 -9.51
CA THR A 509 -16.71 9.34 -10.72
C THR A 509 -18.12 9.79 -10.40
N ASP A 510 -18.57 10.84 -11.11
CA ASP A 510 -19.91 11.41 -10.95
C ASP A 510 -20.94 10.72 -11.84
N ILE A 511 -22.12 10.45 -11.29
CA ILE A 511 -23.30 10.02 -12.06
C ILE A 511 -24.11 11.26 -12.41
N ILE A 512 -24.07 11.64 -13.69
CA ILE A 512 -24.78 12.80 -14.22
C ILE A 512 -26.21 12.40 -14.54
N LEU A 513 -27.19 13.03 -13.89
CA LEU A 513 -28.62 12.79 -14.16
C LEU A 513 -28.95 13.19 -15.59
N GLY A 514 -29.69 12.36 -16.31
CA GLY A 514 -29.93 12.46 -17.76
C GLY A 514 -28.84 11.79 -18.61
N GLY A 515 -27.72 11.30 -17.98
CA GLY A 515 -26.57 10.74 -18.68
C GLY A 515 -25.54 11.79 -19.10
N ASN A 516 -24.34 11.35 -19.48
CA ASN A 516 -23.24 12.24 -19.88
C ASN A 516 -23.26 12.48 -21.40
N TRP A 517 -23.80 13.60 -21.84
CA TRP A 517 -23.86 13.96 -23.25
C TRP A 517 -22.48 14.24 -23.88
N LYS A 518 -21.51 14.71 -23.08
CA LYS A 518 -20.13 14.91 -23.54
C LYS A 518 -19.44 13.59 -23.87
N ALA A 519 -19.66 12.56 -23.06
CA ALA A 519 -19.16 11.21 -23.33
C ALA A 519 -19.82 10.62 -24.60
N LYS A 520 -21.11 10.92 -24.85
CA LYS A 520 -21.77 10.54 -26.12
C LYS A 520 -21.18 11.28 -27.30
N LEU A 521 -20.89 12.59 -27.16
CA LEU A 521 -20.27 13.42 -28.22
C LEU A 521 -18.86 12.91 -28.57
N ALA A 522 -18.06 12.56 -27.58
CA ALA A 522 -16.69 12.06 -27.76
C ALA A 522 -16.61 10.73 -28.51
N LYS A 523 -17.70 9.95 -28.55
CA LYS A 523 -17.80 8.68 -29.31
C LYS A 523 -18.14 8.87 -30.78
N LEU A 524 -18.48 10.06 -31.23
CA LEU A 524 -18.78 10.36 -32.64
C LEU A 524 -17.48 10.57 -33.41
N GLU A 525 -17.40 9.97 -34.57
CA GLU A 525 -16.30 10.16 -35.54
C GLU A 525 -16.36 11.53 -36.20
N ASN A 526 -16.01 12.60 -35.81
CA ASN A 526 -16.12 13.96 -36.29
C ASN A 526 -17.42 14.68 -35.82
N PRO A 527 -17.53 14.99 -34.54
CA PRO A 527 -18.70 15.69 -34.01
C PRO A 527 -18.84 17.08 -34.61
N THR A 528 -20.07 17.40 -35.02
CA THR A 528 -20.42 18.72 -35.55
C THR A 528 -21.03 19.62 -34.46
N PRO A 529 -20.99 20.96 -34.57
CA PRO A 529 -21.71 21.83 -33.61
C PRO A 529 -23.22 21.56 -33.52
N GLU A 530 -23.81 21.02 -34.60
CA GLU A 530 -25.21 20.59 -34.60
C GLU A 530 -25.44 19.34 -33.78
N ASP A 531 -24.50 18.40 -33.80
CA ASP A 531 -24.53 17.19 -32.92
C ASP A 531 -24.38 17.58 -31.46
N GLU A 532 -23.50 18.51 -31.15
CA GLU A 532 -23.34 19.03 -29.79
C GLU A 532 -24.65 19.68 -29.31
N ALA A 533 -25.22 20.56 -30.06
CA ALA A 533 -26.47 21.24 -29.73
C ALA A 533 -27.63 20.23 -29.53
N ARG A 534 -27.73 19.26 -30.43
CA ARG A 534 -28.74 18.19 -30.34
C ARG A 534 -28.58 17.30 -29.09
N LEU A 535 -27.36 16.82 -28.82
CA LEU A 535 -27.08 15.97 -27.65
C LEU A 535 -27.27 16.72 -26.33
N LYS A 536 -26.93 18.00 -26.32
CA LYS A 536 -27.14 18.87 -25.16
C LYS A 536 -28.63 19.10 -24.90
N ALA A 537 -29.41 19.43 -25.93
CA ALA A 537 -30.85 19.62 -25.80
C ALA A 537 -31.58 18.33 -25.35
N GLN A 538 -31.16 17.17 -25.87
CA GLN A 538 -31.70 15.89 -25.43
C GLN A 538 -31.37 15.63 -23.95
N TRP A 539 -30.13 15.92 -23.55
CA TRP A 539 -29.70 15.76 -22.15
C TRP A 539 -30.49 16.71 -21.23
N GLU A 540 -30.75 17.96 -21.62
CA GLU A 540 -31.54 18.90 -20.82
C GLU A 540 -32.96 18.36 -20.57
N GLN A 541 -33.59 17.74 -21.57
CA GLN A 541 -34.89 17.10 -21.42
C GLN A 541 -34.80 15.83 -20.52
N ASP A 542 -33.86 14.94 -20.81
CA ASP A 542 -33.64 13.71 -20.03
C ASP A 542 -33.33 14.04 -18.56
N HIS A 543 -32.57 15.07 -18.30
CA HIS A 543 -32.25 15.56 -16.96
C HIS A 543 -33.48 16.04 -16.19
N GLU A 544 -34.33 16.86 -16.82
CA GLU A 544 -35.56 17.37 -16.22
C GLU A 544 -36.54 16.19 -15.91
N ASP A 545 -36.71 15.27 -16.86
CA ASP A 545 -37.56 14.09 -16.68
C ASP A 545 -37.11 13.21 -15.51
N VAL A 546 -35.78 13.00 -15.32
CA VAL A 546 -35.19 12.26 -14.20
C VAL A 546 -35.39 13.02 -12.89
N LEU A 547 -35.23 14.33 -12.87
CA LEU A 547 -35.48 15.14 -11.66
C LEU A 547 -36.94 15.06 -11.23
N GLN A 548 -37.88 15.15 -12.17
CA GLN A 548 -39.33 14.99 -11.89
C GLN A 548 -39.70 13.59 -11.40
N ALA A 549 -38.96 12.57 -11.86
CA ALA A 549 -39.15 11.18 -11.39
C ALA A 549 -38.52 10.90 -10.01
N GLY A 550 -37.95 11.91 -9.34
CA GLY A 550 -37.36 11.77 -7.99
C GLY A 550 -35.84 11.56 -7.96
N GLY A 551 -35.13 11.73 -9.10
CA GLY A 551 -33.69 11.60 -9.21
C GLY A 551 -33.18 10.16 -9.18
N LEU A 552 -31.92 9.96 -8.78
CA LEU A 552 -31.30 8.63 -8.73
C LEU A 552 -31.79 7.84 -7.50
N HIS A 553 -32.24 6.60 -7.74
CA HIS A 553 -32.61 5.65 -6.71
C HIS A 553 -31.45 4.71 -6.39
N ILE A 554 -31.06 4.64 -5.11
CA ILE A 554 -30.02 3.75 -4.60
C ILE A 554 -30.67 2.56 -3.89
N ILE A 555 -30.34 1.36 -4.33
CA ILE A 555 -30.74 0.10 -3.69
C ILE A 555 -29.47 -0.58 -3.19
N GLY A 556 -29.29 -0.69 -1.86
CA GLY A 556 -28.25 -1.51 -1.27
C GLY A 556 -28.74 -2.95 -1.11
N SER A 557 -28.06 -3.92 -1.69
CA SER A 557 -28.43 -5.34 -1.55
C SER A 557 -28.02 -5.95 -0.22
N GLU A 558 -27.11 -5.29 0.50
CA GLU A 558 -26.59 -5.69 1.81
C GLU A 558 -25.88 -4.51 2.48
N ARG A 559 -25.62 -4.61 3.79
CA ARG A 559 -24.77 -3.66 4.51
C ARG A 559 -23.31 -4.09 4.40
N HIS A 560 -22.43 -3.11 4.22
CA HIS A 560 -20.99 -3.33 4.17
C HIS A 560 -20.40 -3.44 5.58
N GLU A 561 -19.14 -3.84 5.68
CA GLU A 561 -18.40 -3.93 6.94
C GLU A 561 -18.34 -2.60 7.70
N SER A 562 -18.27 -1.50 6.96
CA SER A 562 -18.16 -0.15 7.49
C SER A 562 -19.38 0.70 7.09
N ARG A 563 -19.90 1.49 8.05
CA ARG A 563 -20.94 2.50 7.82
C ARG A 563 -20.51 3.53 6.79
N ARG A 564 -19.23 3.79 6.69
CA ARG A 564 -18.60 4.71 5.74
C ARG A 564 -18.92 4.29 4.30
N ILE A 565 -18.75 3.02 3.97
CA ILE A 565 -19.04 2.47 2.64
C ILE A 565 -20.52 2.60 2.29
N ASP A 566 -21.41 2.31 3.24
CA ASP A 566 -22.84 2.53 3.06
C ASP A 566 -23.17 4.00 2.77
N ASN A 567 -22.51 4.93 3.46
CA ASN A 567 -22.67 6.37 3.25
C ASN A 567 -22.12 6.82 1.88
N GLN A 568 -21.02 6.21 1.40
CA GLN A 568 -20.51 6.46 0.05
C GLN A 568 -21.50 6.00 -1.03
N LEU A 569 -22.09 4.83 -0.86
CA LEU A 569 -23.12 4.33 -1.77
C LEU A 569 -24.33 5.28 -1.80
N ARG A 570 -24.88 5.65 -0.63
CA ARG A 570 -25.95 6.64 -0.52
C ARG A 570 -25.58 7.98 -1.13
N GLY A 571 -24.33 8.41 -0.95
CA GLY A 571 -23.79 9.69 -1.45
C GLY A 571 -23.70 9.80 -2.97
N ARG A 572 -24.00 8.73 -3.71
CA ARG A 572 -24.11 8.79 -5.18
C ARG A 572 -25.39 9.45 -5.65
N ALA A 573 -26.41 9.55 -4.80
CA ALA A 573 -27.67 10.25 -5.05
C ALA A 573 -27.83 11.50 -4.18
N GLY A 574 -28.66 12.44 -4.59
CA GLY A 574 -28.98 13.67 -3.84
C GLY A 574 -27.81 14.65 -3.79
N ARG A 575 -27.11 14.84 -4.91
CA ARG A 575 -25.97 15.76 -5.06
C ARG A 575 -26.43 17.16 -5.38
N GLN A 576 -25.73 18.18 -4.87
CA GLN A 576 -25.99 19.60 -5.13
C GLN A 576 -27.45 20.05 -5.01
N GLY A 577 -28.21 19.41 -4.10
CA GLY A 577 -29.62 19.72 -3.88
C GLY A 577 -30.57 18.97 -4.81
N ASP A 578 -30.11 18.03 -5.61
CA ASP A 578 -30.98 17.17 -6.41
C ASP A 578 -31.77 16.20 -5.53
N PRO A 579 -32.98 15.80 -5.97
CA PRO A 579 -33.71 14.73 -5.30
C PRO A 579 -32.97 13.37 -5.45
N GLY A 580 -33.32 12.44 -4.58
CA GLY A 580 -32.81 11.08 -4.62
C GLY A 580 -33.44 10.24 -3.53
N VAL A 581 -33.39 8.93 -3.68
CA VAL A 581 -33.90 7.98 -2.71
C VAL A 581 -32.86 6.91 -2.43
N SER A 582 -32.72 6.49 -1.17
CA SER A 582 -31.88 5.34 -0.84
C SER A 582 -32.58 4.37 0.09
N ARG A 583 -32.41 3.07 -0.15
CA ARG A 583 -32.92 1.99 0.70
C ARG A 583 -32.02 0.77 0.66
N PHE A 584 -31.82 0.12 1.80
CA PHE A 584 -31.13 -1.17 1.90
C PHE A 584 -32.10 -2.32 2.06
N TYR A 585 -31.85 -3.41 1.33
CA TYR A 585 -32.56 -4.68 1.36
C TYR A 585 -31.61 -5.73 1.92
N LEU A 586 -31.91 -6.28 3.08
CA LEU A 586 -31.02 -7.13 3.85
C LEU A 586 -31.61 -8.53 4.03
N SER A 587 -30.73 -9.52 4.24
CA SER A 587 -31.12 -10.87 4.63
C SER A 587 -30.42 -11.28 5.92
N LEU A 588 -31.08 -12.10 6.74
CA LEU A 588 -30.41 -12.73 7.89
C LEU A 588 -29.29 -13.69 7.48
N GLU A 589 -29.25 -14.08 6.21
CA GLU A 589 -28.19 -14.92 5.62
C GLU A 589 -27.02 -14.10 5.07
N ASP A 590 -27.06 -12.76 5.07
CA ASP A 590 -25.94 -11.90 4.66
C ASP A 590 -24.80 -12.01 5.68
N ASP A 591 -23.56 -11.93 5.23
CA ASP A 591 -22.38 -12.28 6.02
C ASP A 591 -22.26 -11.43 7.29
N LEU A 592 -22.47 -10.12 7.20
CA LEU A 592 -22.53 -9.26 8.38
C LEU A 592 -23.61 -9.69 9.37
N MET A 593 -24.79 -10.10 8.86
CA MET A 593 -25.91 -10.54 9.69
C MET A 593 -25.63 -11.90 10.35
N ARG A 594 -24.94 -12.83 9.68
CA ARG A 594 -24.55 -14.13 10.24
C ARG A 594 -23.60 -13.99 11.42
N ILE A 595 -22.70 -13.03 11.38
CA ILE A 595 -21.74 -12.77 12.48
C ILE A 595 -22.47 -12.32 13.75
N PHE A 596 -23.59 -11.58 13.65
CA PHE A 596 -24.25 -10.90 14.77
C PHE A 596 -25.63 -11.42 15.10
N ALA A 597 -26.37 -12.00 14.13
CA ALA A 597 -27.70 -12.56 14.31
C ALA A 597 -27.65 -14.09 14.42
N GLY A 598 -26.89 -14.64 15.36
CA GLY A 598 -26.73 -16.10 15.48
C GLY A 598 -28.05 -16.89 15.29
N ASP A 599 -27.94 -18.18 15.00
CA ASP A 599 -29.06 -19.12 14.69
C ASP A 599 -30.28 -18.99 15.61
N ARG A 600 -30.09 -18.53 16.84
CA ARG A 600 -31.16 -18.29 17.81
C ARG A 600 -32.10 -17.14 17.40
N VAL A 601 -31.54 -16.07 16.79
CA VAL A 601 -32.39 -14.92 16.33
C VAL A 601 -33.18 -15.34 15.11
N VAL A 602 -32.57 -16.07 14.19
CA VAL A 602 -33.23 -16.63 13.00
C VAL A 602 -34.36 -17.60 13.43
N ALA A 603 -34.06 -18.50 14.36
CA ALA A 603 -35.07 -19.43 14.89
C ALA A 603 -36.24 -18.72 15.61
N MET A 604 -35.94 -17.67 16.39
CA MET A 604 -36.97 -16.88 17.07
C MET A 604 -37.87 -16.14 16.07
N MET A 605 -37.29 -15.56 15.01
CA MET A 605 -38.06 -14.86 13.98
C MET A 605 -38.95 -15.83 13.17
N ARG A 606 -38.44 -17.01 12.83
CA ARG A 606 -39.25 -18.08 12.21
C ARG A 606 -40.37 -18.54 13.14
N ALA A 607 -40.13 -18.66 14.44
CA ALA A 607 -41.14 -19.02 15.42
C ALA A 607 -42.25 -17.95 15.61
N MET A 608 -41.92 -16.67 15.31
CA MET A 608 -42.91 -15.59 15.28
C MET A 608 -43.81 -15.59 14.02
N GLY A 609 -43.64 -16.56 13.11
CA GLY A 609 -44.54 -16.76 11.97
C GLY A 609 -44.27 -15.85 10.76
N LEU A 610 -43.06 -15.22 10.68
CA LEU A 610 -42.65 -14.41 9.53
C LEU A 610 -42.54 -15.30 8.29
N LYS A 611 -43.09 -14.85 7.18
CA LYS A 611 -42.99 -15.51 5.88
C LYS A 611 -41.71 -15.05 5.15
N GLU A 612 -41.28 -15.85 4.21
CA GLU A 612 -40.05 -15.58 3.43
C GLU A 612 -40.10 -14.26 2.65
N ASP A 613 -41.26 -13.86 2.19
CA ASP A 613 -41.49 -12.63 1.40
C ASP A 613 -41.93 -11.43 2.27
N GLU A 614 -42.05 -11.58 3.59
CA GLU A 614 -42.38 -10.49 4.48
C GLU A 614 -41.15 -9.78 5.02
N ALA A 615 -41.11 -8.46 4.79
CA ALA A 615 -40.03 -7.62 5.29
C ALA A 615 -40.26 -7.19 6.74
N ILE A 616 -39.17 -7.18 7.50
CA ILE A 616 -39.15 -6.54 8.82
C ILE A 616 -38.61 -5.12 8.63
N GLU A 617 -39.46 -4.15 8.95
CA GLU A 617 -39.05 -2.74 8.97
C GLU A 617 -39.16 -2.23 10.42
N HIS A 618 -38.02 -2.15 11.13
CA HIS A 618 -38.03 -1.66 12.51
C HIS A 618 -36.71 -0.95 12.87
N LYS A 619 -36.79 0.27 13.41
CA LYS A 619 -35.63 1.09 13.79
C LYS A 619 -34.67 0.42 14.78
N MET A 620 -35.16 -0.49 15.66
CA MET A 620 -34.26 -1.20 16.58
C MET A 620 -33.34 -2.17 15.86
N VAL A 621 -33.79 -2.79 14.78
CA VAL A 621 -32.99 -3.74 14.02
C VAL A 621 -31.88 -2.99 13.24
N SER A 622 -32.22 -1.87 12.58
CA SER A 622 -31.25 -1.01 11.94
C SER A 622 -30.16 -0.53 12.93
N ARG A 623 -30.54 -0.17 14.17
CA ARG A 623 -29.57 0.19 15.21
C ARG A 623 -28.68 -0.99 15.64
N SER A 624 -29.23 -2.21 15.65
CA SER A 624 -28.44 -3.41 15.97
C SER A 624 -27.40 -3.69 14.89
N ILE A 625 -27.74 -3.48 13.63
CA ILE A 625 -26.82 -3.60 12.49
C ILE A 625 -25.73 -2.53 12.58
N GLU A 626 -26.08 -1.27 12.84
CA GLU A 626 -25.06 -0.22 13.06
C GLU A 626 -24.09 -0.55 14.22
N ASN A 627 -24.59 -1.15 15.30
CA ASN A 627 -23.74 -1.59 16.40
C ASN A 627 -22.83 -2.77 16.00
N ALA A 628 -23.31 -3.64 15.11
CA ALA A 628 -22.52 -4.70 14.53
C ALA A 628 -21.39 -4.14 13.67
N GLN A 629 -21.70 -3.22 12.76
CA GLN A 629 -20.70 -2.53 11.94
C GLN A 629 -19.64 -1.83 12.81
N ARG A 630 -20.04 -1.13 13.87
CA ARG A 630 -19.08 -0.50 14.80
C ARG A 630 -18.11 -1.50 15.44
N LYS A 631 -18.55 -2.75 15.72
CA LYS A 631 -17.66 -3.79 16.24
C LYS A 631 -16.68 -4.27 15.19
N VAL A 632 -17.12 -4.42 13.94
CA VAL A 632 -16.22 -4.77 12.82
C VAL A 632 -15.23 -3.64 12.57
N GLU A 633 -15.69 -2.38 12.50
CA GLU A 633 -14.85 -1.19 12.39
C GLU A 633 -13.78 -1.15 13.47
N ALA A 634 -14.16 -1.40 14.74
CA ALA A 634 -13.23 -1.44 15.86
C ALA A 634 -12.19 -2.57 15.72
N ARG A 635 -12.61 -3.78 15.31
CA ARG A 635 -11.71 -4.91 15.05
C ARG A 635 -10.71 -4.58 13.94
N ASN A 636 -11.18 -4.01 12.84
CA ASN A 636 -10.33 -3.61 11.72
C ASN A 636 -9.34 -2.51 12.13
N PHE A 637 -9.76 -1.57 12.98
CA PHE A 637 -8.88 -0.58 13.59
C PHE A 637 -7.78 -1.25 14.44
N ASP A 638 -8.13 -2.21 15.29
CA ASP A 638 -7.16 -2.94 16.11
C ASP A 638 -6.15 -3.71 15.25
N ILE A 639 -6.57 -4.29 14.12
CA ILE A 639 -5.67 -4.95 13.17
C ILE A 639 -4.67 -3.95 12.58
N ARG A 640 -5.14 -2.80 12.06
CA ARG A 640 -4.27 -1.73 11.52
C ARG A 640 -3.32 -1.18 12.59
N LYS A 641 -3.82 -0.98 13.80
CA LYS A 641 -3.01 -0.51 14.93
C LYS A 641 -1.93 -1.51 15.34
N ASN A 642 -2.24 -2.79 15.32
CA ASN A 642 -1.26 -3.84 15.62
C ASN A 642 -0.19 -3.94 14.51
N LEU A 643 -0.59 -3.89 13.24
CA LEU A 643 0.36 -3.82 12.12
C LEU A 643 1.34 -2.66 12.32
N LEU A 644 0.80 -1.46 12.60
CA LEU A 644 1.61 -0.26 12.80
C LEU A 644 2.59 -0.37 13.96
N LYS A 645 2.21 -0.98 15.09
CA LYS A 645 3.10 -1.14 16.25
C LYS A 645 4.38 -1.90 15.91
N TYR A 646 4.27 -2.93 15.08
CA TYR A 646 5.43 -3.71 14.63
C TYR A 646 6.20 -2.98 13.54
N ASP A 647 5.50 -2.37 12.58
CA ASP A 647 6.16 -1.63 11.50
C ASP A 647 6.81 -0.32 11.97
N ASP A 648 6.34 0.30 13.07
CA ASP A 648 7.00 1.48 13.65
C ASP A 648 8.46 1.17 14.05
N VAL A 649 8.73 -0.04 14.56
CA VAL A 649 10.10 -0.49 14.89
C VAL A 649 10.94 -0.61 13.61
N ASN A 650 10.40 -1.28 12.59
CA ASN A 650 11.06 -1.40 11.28
C ASN A 650 11.27 -0.02 10.65
N ASN A 651 10.33 0.89 10.82
CA ASN A 651 10.38 2.23 10.25
C ASN A 651 11.49 3.10 10.88
N GLU A 652 11.71 3.01 12.18
CA GLU A 652 12.83 3.70 12.82
C GLU A 652 14.19 3.18 12.29
N GLN A 653 14.32 1.87 12.14
CA GLN A 653 15.51 1.25 11.55
C GLN A 653 15.68 1.63 10.07
N ARG A 654 14.60 1.62 9.30
CA ARG A 654 14.57 2.03 7.88
C ARG A 654 15.03 3.47 7.69
N LYS A 655 14.57 4.39 8.53
CA LYS A 655 15.00 5.79 8.49
C LYS A 655 16.51 5.91 8.68
N ILE A 656 17.08 5.17 9.62
CA ILE A 656 18.53 5.18 9.87
C ILE A 656 19.28 4.66 8.63
N ILE A 657 18.88 3.51 8.10
CA ILE A 657 19.55 2.90 6.95
C ILE A 657 19.43 3.79 5.71
N TYR A 658 18.24 4.33 5.42
CA TYR A 658 18.03 5.18 4.24
C TYR A 658 18.75 6.53 4.37
N SER A 659 18.84 7.11 5.58
CA SER A 659 19.64 8.31 5.82
C SER A 659 21.13 8.04 5.62
N GLN A 660 21.66 6.95 6.18
CA GLN A 660 23.05 6.55 5.97
C GLN A 660 23.35 6.30 4.49
N ARG A 661 22.43 5.65 3.78
CA ARG A 661 22.55 5.38 2.36
C ARG A 661 22.60 6.68 1.54
N ASP A 662 21.79 7.65 1.88
CA ASP A 662 21.78 8.97 1.25
C ASP A 662 23.07 9.76 1.53
N GLU A 663 23.57 9.69 2.74
CA GLU A 663 24.86 10.29 3.13
C GLU A 663 26.01 9.66 2.32
N ILE A 664 26.08 8.33 2.22
CA ILE A 664 27.08 7.61 1.43
C ILE A 664 27.03 8.01 -0.06
N LEU A 665 25.83 8.18 -0.61
CA LEU A 665 25.64 8.60 -1.99
C LEU A 665 26.01 10.08 -2.22
N ALA A 666 25.83 10.93 -1.21
CA ALA A 666 26.10 12.37 -1.31
C ALA A 666 27.56 12.74 -1.11
N GLU A 667 28.31 11.96 -0.33
CA GLU A 667 29.71 12.25 -0.01
C GLU A 667 30.63 11.98 -1.20
N ASN A 668 31.55 12.89 -1.46
CA ASN A 668 32.56 12.72 -2.50
C ASN A 668 33.63 11.71 -2.09
N THR A 669 33.92 11.59 -0.81
CA THR A 669 34.90 10.65 -0.25
C THR A 669 34.41 10.04 1.02
N LEU A 670 34.57 8.74 1.19
CA LEU A 670 34.17 7.99 2.38
C LEU A 670 35.35 7.68 3.31
N GLN A 671 36.57 8.29 3.06
CA GLN A 671 37.77 7.96 3.79
C GLN A 671 37.60 8.01 5.32
N GLU A 672 37.10 9.12 5.86
CA GLU A 672 36.94 9.28 7.31
C GLU A 672 35.92 8.26 7.87
N TYR A 673 34.84 7.99 7.14
CA TYR A 673 33.82 7.02 7.51
C TYR A 673 34.39 5.60 7.54
N VAL A 674 35.20 5.22 6.55
CA VAL A 674 35.85 3.90 6.48
C VAL A 674 36.94 3.77 7.55
N GLU A 675 37.68 4.83 7.84
CA GLU A 675 38.66 4.81 8.93
C GLU A 675 38.00 4.60 10.30
N GLU A 676 36.84 5.19 10.53
CA GLU A 676 36.08 4.96 11.77
C GLU A 676 35.58 3.53 11.84
N MET A 677 35.10 2.96 10.73
CA MET A 677 34.73 1.54 10.67
C MET A 677 35.90 0.64 11.04
N HIS A 678 37.10 0.94 10.54
CA HIS A 678 38.31 0.18 10.91
C HIS A 678 38.58 0.22 12.43
N ARG A 679 38.47 1.39 13.08
CA ARG A 679 38.63 1.48 14.53
C ARG A 679 37.66 0.65 15.30
N GLU A 680 36.37 0.75 14.96
CA GLU A 680 35.30 0.00 15.64
C GLU A 680 35.45 -1.51 15.43
N VAL A 681 35.78 -1.95 14.22
CA VAL A 681 36.00 -3.38 13.91
C VAL A 681 37.22 -3.90 14.64
N MET A 682 38.32 -3.14 14.67
CA MET A 682 39.54 -3.53 15.41
C MET A 682 39.24 -3.64 16.90
N GLN A 683 38.55 -2.68 17.49
CA GLN A 683 38.14 -2.72 18.89
C GLN A 683 37.30 -3.97 19.21
N ALA A 684 36.29 -4.28 18.38
CA ALA A 684 35.44 -5.44 18.54
C ALA A 684 36.20 -6.76 18.33
N MET A 685 37.09 -6.83 17.34
CA MET A 685 37.92 -8.02 17.06
C MET A 685 38.87 -8.29 18.22
N ILE A 686 39.61 -7.28 18.67
CA ILE A 686 40.55 -7.41 19.77
C ILE A 686 39.88 -7.83 21.07
N ALA A 687 38.71 -7.30 21.39
CA ALA A 687 37.96 -7.65 22.60
C ALA A 687 37.59 -9.16 22.68
N ASN A 688 37.54 -9.87 21.54
CA ASN A 688 37.30 -11.33 21.53
C ASN A 688 38.50 -12.13 22.03
N PHE A 689 39.73 -11.62 21.86
CA PHE A 689 40.98 -12.28 22.25
C PHE A 689 41.59 -11.67 23.48
N ILE A 690 41.35 -10.39 23.71
CA ILE A 690 41.82 -9.62 24.84
C ILE A 690 40.58 -9.03 25.54
N PRO A 691 40.01 -9.75 26.51
CA PRO A 691 38.81 -9.27 27.22
C PRO A 691 39.09 -7.97 27.95
N PRO A 692 38.16 -7.00 27.94
CA PRO A 692 38.27 -5.75 28.67
C PRO A 692 38.62 -5.98 30.16
N GLU A 693 39.49 -5.12 30.71
CA GLU A 693 39.92 -5.16 32.10
C GLU A 693 40.67 -6.47 32.52
N SER A 694 41.15 -7.26 31.53
CA SER A 694 41.91 -8.48 31.75
C SER A 694 43.42 -8.21 31.91
N ILE A 695 44.15 -9.16 32.48
CA ILE A 695 45.60 -9.12 32.65
C ILE A 695 46.30 -9.87 31.50
N HIS A 696 47.55 -9.57 31.20
CA HIS A 696 48.33 -10.11 30.10
C HIS A 696 48.35 -11.65 30.03
N ASP A 697 48.28 -12.31 31.16
CA ASP A 697 48.25 -13.80 31.25
C ASP A 697 46.92 -14.41 30.70
N GLN A 698 45.91 -13.60 30.51
CA GLN A 698 44.61 -14.03 29.98
C GLN A 698 44.44 -13.68 28.50
N TRP A 699 45.43 -13.02 27.90
CA TRP A 699 45.38 -12.55 26.51
C TRP A 699 45.73 -13.68 25.55
N ASP A 700 44.86 -13.92 24.57
CA ASP A 700 45.16 -14.82 23.45
C ASP A 700 45.80 -14.07 22.28
N VAL A 701 47.03 -13.72 22.43
CA VAL A 701 47.79 -12.92 21.43
C VAL A 701 48.01 -13.71 20.15
N GLU A 702 48.28 -15.01 20.24
CA GLU A 702 48.46 -15.88 19.06
C GLU A 702 47.16 -16.00 18.26
N GLY A 703 46.02 -16.13 18.95
CA GLY A 703 44.70 -16.13 18.33
C GLY A 703 44.44 -14.80 17.61
N LEU A 704 44.76 -13.66 18.22
CA LEU A 704 44.61 -12.35 17.62
C LEU A 704 45.48 -12.15 16.36
N GLU A 705 46.76 -12.52 16.42
CA GLU A 705 47.68 -12.44 15.25
C GLU A 705 47.16 -13.31 14.11
N ASN A 706 46.66 -14.50 14.42
CA ASN A 706 46.06 -15.39 13.42
C ASN A 706 44.75 -14.80 12.82
N ALA A 707 43.90 -14.20 13.63
CA ALA A 707 42.66 -13.54 13.15
C ALA A 707 43.01 -12.35 12.22
N LEU A 708 43.94 -11.48 12.60
CA LEU A 708 44.38 -10.37 11.77
C LEU A 708 44.93 -10.85 10.43
N ARG A 709 45.67 -11.95 10.43
CA ARG A 709 46.21 -12.54 9.21
C ARG A 709 45.15 -13.19 8.35
N ILE A 710 44.22 -13.97 8.96
CA ILE A 710 43.19 -14.70 8.24
C ILE A 710 42.13 -13.74 7.76
N ASP A 711 41.63 -12.82 8.58
CA ASP A 711 40.48 -11.97 8.26
C ASP A 711 40.87 -10.73 7.46
N LEU A 712 42.00 -10.11 7.72
CA LEU A 712 42.40 -8.86 7.07
C LEU A 712 43.61 -9.03 6.12
N GLY A 713 44.30 -10.18 6.13
CA GLY A 713 45.54 -10.37 5.38
C GLY A 713 46.70 -9.54 5.93
N ILE A 714 46.66 -9.18 7.21
CA ILE A 714 47.63 -8.29 7.84
C ILE A 714 48.44 -9.07 8.87
N GLU A 715 49.76 -9.08 8.70
CA GLU A 715 50.69 -9.63 9.69
C GLU A 715 51.21 -8.49 10.56
N LEU A 716 50.94 -8.57 11.87
CA LEU A 716 51.44 -7.64 12.89
C LEU A 716 52.15 -8.43 13.98
N PRO A 717 53.37 -8.02 14.43
CA PRO A 717 54.11 -8.71 15.47
C PRO A 717 53.62 -8.25 16.86
N VAL A 718 52.39 -8.57 17.21
CA VAL A 718 51.78 -8.12 18.47
C VAL A 718 52.50 -8.70 19.70
N GLN A 719 52.94 -9.94 19.62
CA GLN A 719 53.72 -10.59 20.68
C GLN A 719 55.05 -9.85 20.92
N GLU A 720 55.74 -9.46 19.84
CA GLU A 720 57.00 -8.71 19.97
C GLU A 720 56.78 -7.31 20.57
N TRP A 721 55.68 -6.68 20.27
CA TRP A 721 55.33 -5.35 20.84
C TRP A 721 55.12 -5.42 22.35
N LEU A 722 54.46 -6.46 22.86
CA LEU A 722 54.27 -6.71 24.28
C LEU A 722 55.58 -7.09 25.02
N GLU A 723 56.52 -7.74 24.34
CA GLU A 723 57.86 -8.03 24.90
C GLU A 723 58.73 -6.75 25.00
N GLN A 724 58.62 -5.84 24.02
CA GLN A 724 59.33 -4.57 23.99
C GLN A 724 58.77 -3.55 24.99
N ASP A 725 57.48 -3.46 25.12
CA ASP A 725 56.79 -2.57 26.09
C ASP A 725 55.77 -3.29 26.96
N ARG A 726 56.24 -3.70 28.11
CA ARG A 726 55.40 -4.40 29.15
C ARG A 726 54.38 -3.49 29.81
N ARG A 727 54.32 -2.19 29.47
CA ARG A 727 53.34 -1.22 29.99
C ARG A 727 52.17 -1.05 29.03
N LEU A 728 52.27 -1.63 27.87
CA LEU A 728 51.21 -1.55 26.86
C LEU A 728 49.97 -2.25 27.42
N ASP A 729 48.96 -1.48 27.74
CA ASP A 729 47.68 -1.93 28.19
C ASP A 729 46.76 -2.26 27.00
N GLU A 730 45.57 -2.74 27.30
CA GLU A 730 44.57 -3.09 26.28
C GLU A 730 44.23 -1.90 25.37
N GLU A 731 44.00 -0.71 25.94
CA GLU A 731 43.62 0.50 25.23
C GLU A 731 44.73 0.96 24.28
N GLY A 732 45.96 0.96 24.76
CA GLY A 732 47.12 1.28 23.93
C GLY A 732 47.42 0.25 22.84
N LEU A 733 47.10 -1.02 23.07
CA LEU A 733 47.21 -2.06 22.04
C LEU A 733 46.15 -1.90 20.96
N VAL A 734 44.89 -1.62 21.35
CA VAL A 734 43.79 -1.32 20.41
C VAL A 734 44.13 -0.13 19.55
N GLU A 735 44.63 0.98 20.15
CA GLU A 735 45.05 2.18 19.42
C GLU A 735 46.16 1.85 18.43
N ARG A 736 47.23 1.14 18.86
CA ARG A 736 48.40 0.80 18.01
C ARG A 736 48.05 -0.11 16.85
N ILE A 737 47.19 -1.15 17.08
CA ILE A 737 46.76 -2.04 16.01
C ILE A 737 45.86 -1.26 15.02
N SER A 738 44.94 -0.46 15.53
CA SER A 738 44.02 0.34 14.71
C SER A 738 44.80 1.32 13.82
N ASP A 739 45.80 2.02 14.37
CA ASP A 739 46.63 2.97 13.62
C ASP A 739 47.44 2.28 12.53
N GLU A 740 47.96 1.09 12.80
CA GLU A 740 48.73 0.32 11.80
C GLU A 740 47.83 -0.19 10.67
N VAL A 741 46.62 -0.68 11.01
CA VAL A 741 45.64 -1.11 10.00
C VAL A 741 45.18 0.06 9.14
N ILE A 742 44.88 1.21 9.77
CA ILE A 742 44.47 2.43 9.04
C ILE A 742 45.62 2.97 8.18
N ALA A 743 46.87 2.91 8.66
CA ALA A 743 48.04 3.32 7.87
C ALA A 743 48.16 2.47 6.58
N ARG A 744 47.93 1.16 6.68
CA ARG A 744 47.91 0.27 5.51
C ARG A 744 46.74 0.56 4.57
N TYR A 745 45.54 0.80 5.11
CA TYR A 745 44.42 1.22 4.29
C TYR A 745 44.72 2.53 3.54
N ARG A 746 45.29 3.56 4.20
CA ARG A 746 45.67 4.81 3.58
C ARG A 746 46.74 4.61 2.48
N GLN A 747 47.72 3.72 2.71
CA GLN A 747 48.71 3.37 1.72
C GLN A 747 48.08 2.72 0.48
N ARG A 748 47.19 1.79 0.64
CA ARG A 748 46.46 1.16 -0.48
C ARG A 748 45.61 2.18 -1.23
N ARG A 749 44.89 3.02 -0.50
CA ARG A 749 44.08 4.10 -1.07
C ARG A 749 44.94 5.06 -1.93
N ALA A 750 46.11 5.44 -1.45
CA ALA A 750 47.02 6.28 -2.20
C ALA A 750 47.55 5.60 -3.49
N GLN A 751 47.69 4.28 -3.52
CA GLN A 751 48.07 3.52 -4.70
C GLN A 751 46.97 3.48 -5.77
N MET A 752 45.68 3.43 -5.35
CA MET A 752 44.53 3.44 -6.27
C MET A 752 44.21 4.83 -6.84
N GLY A 753 44.58 5.87 -6.13
CA GLY A 753 44.14 7.24 -6.41
C GLY A 753 42.78 7.57 -5.80
N ASP A 754 42.55 8.85 -5.50
CA ASP A 754 41.39 9.28 -4.70
C ASP A 754 40.01 8.95 -5.33
N GLU A 755 39.90 9.09 -6.64
CA GLU A 755 38.62 8.87 -7.36
C GLU A 755 38.28 7.39 -7.39
N SER A 756 39.19 6.51 -7.80
CA SER A 756 38.98 5.06 -7.82
C SER A 756 38.75 4.47 -6.43
N ALA A 757 39.49 4.98 -5.43
CA ALA A 757 39.30 4.57 -4.04
C ALA A 757 37.88 4.93 -3.52
N ALA A 758 37.43 6.17 -3.78
CA ALA A 758 36.09 6.61 -3.35
C ALA A 758 34.99 5.80 -4.05
N MET A 759 35.14 5.43 -5.32
CA MET A 759 34.23 4.56 -6.04
C MET A 759 34.17 3.17 -5.41
N LEU A 760 35.33 2.58 -5.14
CA LEU A 760 35.44 1.24 -4.55
C LEU A 760 34.87 1.21 -3.11
N GLU A 761 35.20 2.18 -2.30
CA GLU A 761 34.68 2.36 -0.93
C GLU A 761 33.15 2.43 -0.96
N ARG A 762 32.57 3.28 -1.83
CA ARG A 762 31.12 3.41 -1.99
C ARG A 762 30.47 2.09 -2.42
N HIS A 763 31.08 1.40 -3.38
CA HIS A 763 30.59 0.11 -3.87
C HIS A 763 30.50 -0.93 -2.74
N PHE A 764 31.57 -1.13 -1.97
CA PHE A 764 31.56 -2.13 -0.88
C PHE A 764 30.61 -1.74 0.24
N VAL A 765 30.59 -0.45 0.64
CA VAL A 765 29.70 0.01 1.70
C VAL A 765 28.21 -0.17 1.31
N LEU A 766 27.83 0.25 0.10
CA LEU A 766 26.44 0.10 -0.37
C LEU A 766 26.04 -1.37 -0.55
N ASN A 767 26.91 -2.19 -1.15
CA ASN A 767 26.60 -3.61 -1.34
C ASN A 767 26.45 -4.36 -0.03
N SER A 768 27.35 -4.14 0.93
CA SER A 768 27.24 -4.76 2.24
C SER A 768 25.98 -4.28 2.97
N LEU A 769 25.71 -2.97 2.94
CA LEU A 769 24.50 -2.39 3.56
C LEU A 769 23.22 -2.95 2.95
N ASP A 770 23.10 -2.98 1.63
CA ASP A 770 21.89 -3.45 0.93
C ASP A 770 21.67 -4.96 1.14
N ARG A 771 22.74 -5.78 1.12
CA ARG A 771 22.68 -7.21 1.38
C ARG A 771 22.17 -7.50 2.79
N HIS A 772 22.82 -6.96 3.79
CA HIS A 772 22.46 -7.22 5.19
C HIS A 772 21.12 -6.60 5.59
N TRP A 773 20.75 -5.48 4.97
CA TRP A 773 19.42 -4.89 5.19
C TRP A 773 18.29 -5.80 4.68
N LYS A 774 18.46 -6.43 3.51
CA LYS A 774 17.51 -7.43 2.98
C LYS A 774 17.36 -8.63 3.92
N ASP A 775 18.50 -9.17 4.37
CA ASP A 775 18.50 -10.29 5.31
C ASP A 775 17.86 -9.92 6.65
N HIS A 776 18.10 -8.69 7.11
CA HIS A 776 17.49 -8.16 8.32
C HIS A 776 15.96 -8.01 8.18
N LEU A 777 15.45 -7.53 7.04
CA LEU A 777 14.01 -7.47 6.79
C LEU A 777 13.37 -8.87 6.88
N ALA A 778 14.00 -9.88 6.30
CA ALA A 778 13.55 -11.26 6.41
C ALA A 778 13.56 -11.76 7.88
N ALA A 779 14.64 -11.49 8.61
CA ALA A 779 14.75 -11.84 10.02
C ALA A 779 13.68 -11.15 10.88
N MET A 780 13.35 -9.90 10.58
CA MET A 780 12.30 -9.14 11.26
C MET A 780 10.90 -9.71 10.98
N ASP A 781 10.64 -10.18 9.76
CA ASP A 781 9.39 -10.85 9.43
C ASP A 781 9.25 -12.19 10.19
N TYR A 782 10.32 -12.99 10.26
CA TYR A 782 10.32 -14.22 11.05
C TYR A 782 10.14 -13.95 12.54
N LEU A 783 10.81 -12.91 13.08
CA LEU A 783 10.63 -12.49 14.47
C LEU A 783 9.17 -12.11 14.76
N ARG A 784 8.52 -11.37 13.84
CA ARG A 784 7.12 -10.96 13.98
C ARG A 784 6.17 -12.16 14.04
N GLN A 785 6.38 -13.16 13.20
CA GLN A 785 5.58 -14.39 13.19
C GLN A 785 5.75 -15.19 14.48
N GLY A 786 7.00 -15.32 14.99
CA GLY A 786 7.32 -16.13 16.18
C GLY A 786 7.09 -15.43 17.52
N ILE A 787 6.94 -14.10 17.56
CA ILE A 787 6.96 -13.35 18.84
C ILE A 787 5.75 -13.65 19.73
N HIS A 788 4.61 -14.02 19.15
CA HIS A 788 3.39 -14.33 19.91
C HIS A 788 3.56 -15.56 20.82
N LEU A 789 4.43 -16.49 20.46
CA LEU A 789 4.74 -17.67 21.26
C LEU A 789 5.36 -17.31 22.62
N ARG A 790 6.06 -16.18 22.73
CA ARG A 790 6.63 -15.69 23.99
C ARG A 790 5.58 -15.21 24.99
N GLY A 791 4.33 -14.96 24.54
CA GLY A 791 3.20 -14.69 25.40
C GLY A 791 2.89 -15.85 26.37
N TYR A 792 3.16 -17.10 25.99
CA TYR A 792 3.01 -18.27 26.86
C TYR A 792 3.97 -18.25 28.05
N ALA A 793 5.14 -17.60 27.92
CA ALA A 793 6.08 -17.38 29.00
C ALA A 793 5.76 -16.14 29.87
N GLN A 794 4.53 -15.60 29.81
CA GLN A 794 4.05 -14.40 30.51
C GLN A 794 4.86 -13.13 30.20
N LYS A 795 5.57 -13.08 29.08
CA LYS A 795 6.27 -11.89 28.60
C LYS A 795 5.35 -11.06 27.68
N ASN A 796 5.56 -9.75 27.67
CA ASN A 796 4.84 -8.89 26.75
C ASN A 796 5.45 -9.01 25.34
N PRO A 797 4.73 -9.54 24.34
CA PRO A 797 5.26 -9.77 23.00
C PRO A 797 5.79 -8.50 22.33
N GLU A 798 5.14 -7.34 22.53
CA GLU A 798 5.58 -6.07 21.96
C GLU A 798 6.93 -5.61 22.53
N GLN A 799 7.15 -5.78 23.83
CA GLN A 799 8.43 -5.39 24.46
C GLN A 799 9.56 -6.33 24.07
N GLU A 800 9.28 -7.63 23.99
CA GLU A 800 10.26 -8.63 23.53
C GLU A 800 10.60 -8.39 22.05
N TYR A 801 9.62 -8.08 21.22
CA TYR A 801 9.86 -7.73 19.81
C TYR A 801 10.80 -6.53 19.67
N LYS A 802 10.53 -5.43 20.37
CA LYS A 802 11.38 -4.23 20.35
C LYS A 802 12.81 -4.54 20.79
N LYS A 803 12.98 -5.36 21.82
CA LYS A 803 14.30 -5.74 22.35
C LYS A 803 15.08 -6.61 21.36
N GLU A 804 14.44 -7.66 20.82
CA GLU A 804 15.08 -8.56 19.87
C GLU A 804 15.39 -7.85 18.54
N ALA A 805 14.44 -7.03 18.05
CA ALA A 805 14.63 -6.21 16.86
C ALA A 805 15.81 -5.26 17.00
N PHE A 806 15.99 -4.64 18.17
CA PHE A 806 17.14 -3.79 18.45
C PHE A 806 18.45 -4.60 18.43
N ASN A 807 18.48 -5.77 19.05
CA ASN A 807 19.66 -6.65 19.06
C ASN A 807 20.04 -7.11 17.63
N LEU A 808 19.05 -7.52 16.83
CA LEU A 808 19.25 -7.91 15.43
C LEU A 808 19.83 -6.74 14.61
N PHE A 809 19.30 -5.53 14.82
CA PHE A 809 19.75 -4.34 14.12
C PHE A 809 21.19 -3.94 14.47
N VAL A 810 21.55 -3.95 15.75
CA VAL A 810 22.92 -3.66 16.21
C VAL A 810 23.90 -4.69 15.67
N ASN A 811 23.54 -5.98 15.71
CA ASN A 811 24.36 -7.05 15.15
C ASN A 811 24.54 -6.85 13.64
N MET A 812 23.50 -6.53 12.90
CA MET A 812 23.58 -6.25 11.46
C MET A 812 24.57 -5.12 11.17
N LEU A 813 24.49 -4.02 11.90
CA LEU A 813 25.41 -2.87 11.72
C LEU A 813 26.88 -3.27 12.00
N GLY A 814 27.12 -4.14 13.00
CA GLY A 814 28.44 -4.68 13.28
C GLY A 814 28.96 -5.55 12.14
N VAL A 815 28.14 -6.43 11.59
CA VAL A 815 28.51 -7.31 10.47
C VAL A 815 28.80 -6.49 9.21
N ILE A 816 27.98 -5.46 8.88
CA ILE A 816 28.23 -4.56 7.75
C ILE A 816 29.64 -3.95 7.85
N LYS A 817 30.00 -3.41 9.01
CA LYS A 817 31.33 -2.79 9.21
C LYS A 817 32.45 -3.81 9.05
N THR A 818 32.29 -5.02 9.61
CA THR A 818 33.27 -6.10 9.50
C THR A 818 33.47 -6.52 8.05
N ASP A 819 32.39 -6.74 7.31
CA ASP A 819 32.47 -7.11 5.90
C ASP A 819 33.16 -6.05 5.06
N VAL A 820 32.79 -4.77 5.22
CA VAL A 820 33.41 -3.66 4.49
C VAL A 820 34.92 -3.59 4.76
N VAL A 821 35.31 -3.67 6.02
CA VAL A 821 36.75 -3.63 6.42
C VAL A 821 37.50 -4.85 5.88
N THR A 822 36.90 -6.04 5.92
CA THR A 822 37.49 -7.27 5.40
C THR A 822 37.66 -7.20 3.89
N ASP A 823 36.61 -6.80 3.16
CA ASP A 823 36.62 -6.70 1.69
C ASP A 823 37.65 -5.66 1.22
N LEU A 824 37.67 -4.46 1.82
CA LEU A 824 38.63 -3.42 1.50
C LEU A 824 40.08 -3.82 1.85
N SER A 825 40.29 -4.66 2.85
CA SER A 825 41.62 -5.15 3.23
C SER A 825 42.16 -6.22 2.28
N ARG A 826 41.27 -7.00 1.66
CA ARG A 826 41.63 -8.15 0.81
C ARG A 826 41.54 -7.89 -0.68
N VAL A 827 40.67 -6.95 -1.10
CA VAL A 827 40.42 -6.72 -2.53
C VAL A 827 41.71 -6.44 -3.30
N HIS A 828 41.83 -7.04 -4.48
CA HIS A 828 42.87 -6.65 -5.43
C HIS A 828 42.63 -5.20 -5.85
N ILE A 829 43.72 -4.41 -6.01
CA ILE A 829 43.57 -3.02 -6.47
C ILE A 829 43.11 -3.05 -7.93
N PRO A 830 41.81 -2.72 -8.21
CA PRO A 830 41.29 -2.80 -9.56
C PRO A 830 41.81 -1.66 -10.43
N THR A 831 41.92 -1.92 -11.70
CA THR A 831 42.21 -0.87 -12.69
C THR A 831 40.96 0.01 -12.89
N PRO A 832 41.08 1.25 -13.40
CA PRO A 832 39.94 2.10 -13.70
C PRO A 832 38.96 1.47 -14.70
N GLU A 833 39.40 0.58 -15.58
CA GLU A 833 38.61 -0.14 -16.56
C GLU A 833 37.76 -1.22 -15.85
N GLU A 834 38.34 -1.99 -14.92
CA GLU A 834 37.63 -2.98 -14.13
C GLU A 834 36.56 -2.35 -13.20
N LEU A 835 36.86 -1.16 -12.64
CA LEU A 835 35.87 -0.42 -11.85
C LEU A 835 34.67 0.01 -12.69
N ALA A 836 34.88 0.52 -13.90
CA ALA A 836 33.80 0.89 -14.80
C ALA A 836 32.98 -0.35 -15.23
N GLU A 837 33.61 -1.52 -15.41
CA GLU A 837 32.92 -2.78 -15.67
C GLU A 837 32.11 -3.24 -14.47
N MET A 838 32.61 -3.09 -13.24
CA MET A 838 31.85 -3.41 -12.02
C MET A 838 30.58 -2.55 -11.87
N GLU A 839 30.69 -1.24 -12.13
CA GLU A 839 29.51 -0.35 -12.11
C GLU A 839 28.51 -0.71 -13.20
N ALA A 840 28.99 -0.98 -14.43
CA ALA A 840 28.12 -1.39 -15.52
C ALA A 840 27.41 -2.72 -15.24
N GLN A 841 28.11 -3.69 -14.64
CA GLN A 841 27.51 -4.97 -14.22
C GLN A 841 26.47 -4.78 -13.11
N GLN A 842 26.72 -3.90 -12.15
CA GLN A 842 25.79 -3.60 -11.08
C GLN A 842 24.52 -2.95 -11.60
N GLN A 843 24.63 -2.01 -12.54
CA GLN A 843 23.48 -1.42 -13.21
C GLN A 843 22.70 -2.45 -14.03
N GLN A 844 23.38 -3.32 -14.80
CA GLN A 844 22.74 -4.39 -15.55
C GLN A 844 22.03 -5.41 -14.63
N GLN A 845 22.62 -5.75 -13.49
CA GLN A 845 21.98 -6.63 -12.51
C GLN A 845 20.72 -5.99 -11.91
N ALA A 846 20.79 -4.70 -11.58
CA ALA A 846 19.63 -3.96 -11.08
C ALA A 846 18.49 -3.89 -12.12
N GLU A 847 18.83 -3.67 -13.40
CA GLU A 847 17.86 -3.66 -14.51
C GLU A 847 17.32 -5.07 -14.83
N ALA A 848 18.16 -6.10 -14.71
CA ALA A 848 17.77 -7.49 -14.97
C ALA A 848 16.98 -8.14 -13.83
N MET A 849 17.00 -7.56 -12.64
CA MET A 849 16.32 -8.10 -11.49
C MET A 849 14.80 -8.03 -11.72
N LYS A 850 14.16 -9.21 -11.82
CA LYS A 850 12.69 -9.28 -11.88
C LYS A 850 12.13 -8.91 -10.51
N LEU A 851 11.64 -7.67 -10.41
CA LEU A 851 10.98 -7.19 -9.23
C LEU A 851 9.49 -7.52 -9.28
N SER A 852 8.93 -8.00 -8.20
CA SER A 852 7.50 -8.08 -8.00
C SER A 852 7.07 -7.02 -6.98
N PHE A 853 5.93 -6.40 -7.24
CA PHE A 853 5.36 -5.34 -6.40
C PHE A 853 4.07 -5.86 -5.80
N GLU A 854 4.00 -5.93 -4.49
CA GLU A 854 2.90 -6.56 -3.78
C GLU A 854 2.27 -5.57 -2.81
N HIS A 855 0.96 -5.45 -2.90
CA HIS A 855 0.12 -4.81 -1.91
C HIS A 855 -1.18 -5.62 -1.82
N ASP A 856 -1.23 -6.50 -0.84
CA ASP A 856 -2.32 -7.45 -0.68
C ASP A 856 -3.51 -6.83 0.05
N ASP A 857 -4.72 -7.15 -0.41
CA ASP A 857 -5.95 -6.81 0.30
C ASP A 857 -6.29 -7.87 1.35
N VAL A 858 -6.70 -7.41 2.54
CA VAL A 858 -7.17 -8.28 3.62
C VAL A 858 -8.68 -8.15 3.75
N ASP A 859 -9.40 -9.28 3.67
CA ASP A 859 -10.83 -9.30 3.96
C ASP A 859 -11.08 -8.96 5.44
N GLY A 860 -11.82 -7.89 5.69
CA GLY A 860 -12.10 -7.41 7.04
C GLY A 860 -13.01 -8.31 7.86
N LEU A 861 -13.76 -9.22 7.24
CA LEU A 861 -14.64 -10.17 7.92
C LEU A 861 -13.92 -11.46 8.27
N THR A 862 -13.15 -12.02 7.35
CA THR A 862 -12.46 -13.29 7.53
C THR A 862 -11.03 -13.13 8.05
N GLY A 863 -10.36 -12.02 7.71
CA GLY A 863 -8.95 -11.78 7.99
C GLY A 863 -8.03 -12.52 7.00
N GLU A 864 -8.58 -13.03 5.89
CA GLU A 864 -7.81 -13.67 4.82
C GLU A 864 -7.14 -12.62 3.94
N VAL A 865 -5.87 -12.86 3.60
CA VAL A 865 -5.10 -12.02 2.66
C VAL A 865 -5.44 -12.44 1.24
N THR A 866 -5.96 -11.51 0.45
CA THR A 866 -6.21 -11.71 -0.98
C THR A 866 -5.21 -10.89 -1.77
N ALA A 867 -4.37 -11.55 -2.59
CA ALA A 867 -3.41 -10.87 -3.44
C ALA A 867 -4.13 -9.92 -4.41
N SER A 868 -3.69 -8.66 -4.46
CA SER A 868 -4.22 -7.69 -5.42
C SER A 868 -3.81 -8.06 -6.84
N GLN A 869 -4.69 -7.85 -7.81
CA GLN A 869 -4.47 -8.20 -9.23
C GLN A 869 -3.33 -7.41 -9.91
N GLU A 870 -2.72 -6.45 -9.25
CA GLU A 870 -1.61 -5.68 -9.81
C GLU A 870 -0.31 -6.49 -9.97
N ALA A 871 -0.12 -7.57 -9.19
CA ALA A 871 1.04 -8.47 -9.33
C ALA A 871 1.04 -9.33 -10.61
N LEU A 872 -0.05 -9.35 -11.37
CA LEU A 872 -0.21 -10.24 -12.54
C LEU A 872 0.22 -9.64 -13.88
N ASN A 873 0.62 -8.38 -13.97
CA ASN A 873 0.91 -7.74 -15.26
C ASN A 873 2.39 -7.63 -15.63
N GLU A 874 3.33 -7.91 -14.75
CA GLU A 874 4.77 -7.81 -15.08
C GLU A 874 5.41 -9.11 -15.58
N SER A 875 4.73 -10.25 -15.53
CA SER A 875 5.19 -11.52 -16.14
C SER A 875 4.74 -11.73 -17.59
N ALA A 876 4.12 -10.73 -18.22
CA ALA A 876 3.94 -10.74 -19.67
C ALA A 876 5.30 -10.49 -20.31
N THR A 877 6.08 -11.56 -20.46
CA THR A 877 7.11 -11.68 -21.48
C THR A 877 6.64 -10.92 -22.71
N GLU A 878 7.50 -10.06 -23.27
CA GLU A 878 7.36 -9.57 -24.63
C GLU A 878 7.04 -10.76 -25.55
N GLN A 879 5.77 -11.07 -25.68
CA GLN A 879 5.33 -11.86 -26.81
C GLN A 879 5.56 -10.94 -28.00
N GLN A 880 6.66 -11.17 -28.70
CA GLN A 880 6.84 -10.64 -30.03
C GLN A 880 5.56 -10.94 -30.79
N THR A 881 4.69 -9.96 -30.93
CA THR A 881 3.46 -10.05 -31.71
C THR A 881 3.87 -10.15 -33.16
N PHE A 882 4.05 -11.36 -33.64
CA PHE A 882 4.27 -11.61 -35.05
C PHE A 882 2.97 -11.26 -35.79
N PRO A 883 3.04 -10.55 -36.91
CA PRO A 883 1.86 -10.21 -37.69
C PRO A 883 1.13 -11.49 -38.08
N VAL A 884 -0.18 -11.52 -37.86
CA VAL A 884 -1.01 -12.69 -38.24
C VAL A 884 -1.00 -12.82 -39.75
N PRO A 885 -0.53 -13.93 -40.31
CA PRO A 885 -0.48 -14.09 -41.76
C PRO A 885 -1.90 -14.23 -42.34
N GLU A 886 -2.11 -13.71 -43.57
CA GLU A 886 -3.42 -13.74 -44.26
C GLU A 886 -4.00 -15.17 -44.44
N SER A 887 -3.18 -16.21 -44.29
CA SER A 887 -3.60 -17.61 -44.34
C SER A 887 -3.04 -18.41 -43.21
N ARG A 888 -3.89 -19.15 -42.48
CA ARG A 888 -3.49 -20.08 -41.40
C ARG A 888 -2.54 -21.19 -41.86
N ASN A 889 -2.44 -21.45 -43.16
CA ASN A 889 -1.52 -22.42 -43.73
C ASN A 889 -0.15 -21.82 -44.14
N ALA A 890 0.03 -20.51 -44.09
CA ALA A 890 1.29 -19.85 -44.34
C ALA A 890 2.36 -20.22 -43.29
N PRO A 891 3.66 -20.12 -43.60
CA PRO A 891 4.72 -20.31 -42.63
C PRO A 891 4.55 -19.33 -41.47
N CYS A 892 4.81 -19.77 -40.24
CA CYS A 892 4.69 -18.92 -39.07
C CYS A 892 5.77 -17.83 -39.10
N PRO A 893 5.42 -16.54 -38.88
CA PRO A 893 6.36 -15.44 -38.88
C PRO A 893 7.47 -15.55 -37.81
N CYS A 894 7.31 -16.41 -36.80
CA CYS A 894 8.31 -16.68 -35.79
C CYS A 894 9.57 -17.39 -36.27
N GLY A 895 9.66 -17.79 -37.53
CA GLY A 895 10.80 -18.50 -38.12
C GLY A 895 10.93 -19.97 -37.73
N SER A 896 9.92 -20.57 -37.06
CA SER A 896 9.91 -21.98 -36.65
C SER A 896 9.85 -23.00 -37.76
N GLY A 897 9.63 -22.57 -39.03
CA GLY A 897 9.43 -23.47 -40.18
C GLY A 897 8.08 -24.18 -40.20
N LEU A 898 7.25 -24.06 -39.14
CA LEU A 898 5.92 -24.66 -39.06
C LEU A 898 4.86 -23.73 -39.67
N LYS A 899 3.74 -24.31 -40.10
CA LYS A 899 2.58 -23.50 -40.51
C LYS A 899 1.97 -22.76 -39.31
N TYR A 900 1.44 -21.55 -39.53
CA TYR A 900 0.86 -20.72 -38.49
C TYR A 900 -0.14 -21.46 -37.62
N LYS A 901 -1.04 -22.24 -38.21
CA LYS A 901 -2.01 -23.11 -37.49
C LYS A 901 -1.39 -24.20 -36.60
N GLN A 902 -0.12 -24.55 -36.81
CA GLN A 902 0.62 -25.57 -36.06
C GLN A 902 1.60 -24.96 -35.05
N CYS A 903 1.71 -23.63 -35.03
CA CYS A 903 2.58 -22.86 -34.16
C CYS A 903 1.74 -21.83 -33.37
N HIS A 904 1.85 -20.57 -33.67
CA HIS A 904 1.18 -19.48 -32.97
C HIS A 904 -0.33 -19.35 -33.25
N GLY A 905 -0.83 -19.99 -34.27
CA GLY A 905 -2.25 -20.05 -34.59
C GLY A 905 -2.94 -21.36 -34.16
N LYS A 906 -2.37 -22.11 -33.24
CA LYS A 906 -2.98 -23.28 -32.61
C LYS A 906 -4.10 -22.81 -31.66
N ILE A 907 -5.34 -23.21 -31.92
CA ILE A 907 -6.51 -22.98 -31.05
C ILE A 907 -6.56 -24.09 -30.02
#